data_dbe97c2523161863e34b33abe6b6a3ea
#
_entry.id   dbe97c2523161863e34b33abe6b6a3ea
#
_cell.length_a   1.000
_cell.length_b   1.000
_cell.length_c   1.000
_cell.angle_alpha   90.00
_cell.angle_beta   90.00
_cell.angle_gamma   90.00
#
_symmetry.space_group_name_H-M   'P 1'
#
loop_
_entity.id
_entity.type
_entity.pdbx_description
1 polymer ?
#
loop_
_entity_poly.entity_id
_entity_poly.type
_entity_poly.pdbx_seq_one_letter_code
_entity_poly.pdbx_strand_id
1 'polypeptide(L)'
;MAMPKMSSIVIFLSIFLSLQWSFTAVANQTPQHRPLCELLERLPRPQDKEMLRSAKARLEPTFRQEKSDTRHSYDVRHYEINMDIDIPGDSVRSAVVFIDGASETDTLTTADLDFIGMTIDSMTVDGALATYLWESDRLLVHLGSAISQGDSFQVAVYYHGRPATSGGNGLFIDSDVTYTMCEPEGARRWFPCYDRPSDKATADISITVPEGYIVASNGLLIATAKDETAETITYSWSETYPIATYLISLAISEYATFSYWYHDDGDTMEIACYVPREDSAAAAVDFANLPDMIACYSGLFGTYPFVGEKYGMATFPWGGAMEHQTCTSWGFPLPGNNYYDWVVAHELSHQWWGDWVSPDNWKEIWLNEGFATYSEALWMEYLYGGAGLRAYMEEMQDYYVGWENSSGHSFPIYDPPPGYLFSSTEYDKAGCVLHMLRFVVGDSTFFDILKAYGAAHAYGNAVTEDFQGVCEDLSGQDLDWFFDQWIYQPGFPKISFAWNYELQRGTGYLVNVSLVQQQQSGPIFEMPVEIGITTASGTVLDTVLIDEEAEQIQLALEEEPLGVQLDPNEWLLCEKEEVHVTEPILVMDQYTIDDADGDGWVSPGETADLIVSLENQGTTACGITGILRTDDDEVIIADSTANFEEIRFYQSGDNTLTPFVFSVPAESSPHWADFTLQLFAAGDYQETIAFRLPIGVPTVLLVDDDGGGDEEIFYTGILDSLNVLYEIVDMDKAGGVKKLQFFDVLIWFTGRETSNTLSSADQDSLAAYLDAGGNLLMAGSGLGNDIGATAFYDHYLHTVWNGETSSTLLQGVSGDPISSGQLMVILNQDGEQDQLDAAEDAGTSVCFNYIGSGAAAIRHESGYKTLYFGYSLEYTRSDNPSAMTPYKLMSGILNWFGGVTPVASGGEPAAGLPERFELDQNYPNPFNASTRIAFRLPQAAPVELQIFNVAGQQVRTLANENYQAGRHVLLWDGHDDHGQQVASGIYFCRLRAKDVRRSIKMLLLR
;
A
#
# COMPACT_ATOMS: atom_id res chain seq x y z
N MET A 1 8.84 18.07 -40.83
CA MET A 1 7.39 18.18 -41.07
C MET A 1 6.78 16.84 -40.64
N ALA A 2 6.46 16.70 -39.40
CA ALA A 2 5.64 15.62 -38.85
C ALA A 2 4.43 16.32 -38.22
N MET A 3 3.26 15.92 -38.61
CA MET A 3 1.99 16.43 -38.09
C MET A 3 1.72 15.78 -36.71
N PRO A 4 1.12 16.49 -35.75
CA PRO A 4 0.69 15.89 -34.51
C PRO A 4 -0.44 14.89 -34.76
N LYS A 5 -0.42 13.78 -34.04
CA LYS A 5 -1.52 12.80 -34.01
C LYS A 5 -2.69 13.44 -33.26
N MET A 6 -3.75 13.75 -33.97
CA MET A 6 -5.05 13.96 -33.34
C MET A 6 -5.54 12.61 -32.81
N SER A 7 -5.71 12.50 -31.50
CA SER A 7 -6.43 11.42 -30.87
C SER A 7 -7.87 11.43 -31.37
N SER A 8 -8.27 10.35 -32.00
CA SER A 8 -9.64 10.18 -32.49
C SER A 8 -10.52 9.78 -31.33
N ILE A 9 -11.26 10.73 -30.78
CA ILE A 9 -12.38 10.46 -29.90
C ILE A 9 -13.42 9.70 -30.69
N VAL A 10 -13.53 8.41 -30.47
CA VAL A 10 -14.64 7.59 -30.99
C VAL A 10 -15.81 7.76 -30.02
N ILE A 11 -16.74 8.64 -30.37
CA ILE A 11 -18.02 8.77 -29.70
C ILE A 11 -18.82 7.49 -30.00
N PHE A 12 -18.86 6.56 -29.06
CA PHE A 12 -19.88 5.51 -29.04
C PHE A 12 -21.17 6.10 -28.46
N LEU A 13 -22.04 6.56 -29.34
CA LEU A 13 -23.42 6.83 -28.98
C LEU A 13 -24.16 5.48 -28.83
N SER A 14 -24.10 4.89 -27.63
CA SER A 14 -24.97 3.77 -27.28
C SER A 14 -26.24 4.33 -26.65
N ILE A 15 -27.34 4.26 -27.42
CA ILE A 15 -28.68 4.45 -26.92
C ILE A 15 -28.98 3.29 -25.97
N PHE A 16 -28.79 3.50 -24.67
CA PHE A 16 -29.31 2.58 -23.66
C PHE A 16 -30.70 3.04 -23.24
N LEU A 17 -31.69 2.32 -23.73
CA LEU A 17 -33.01 2.31 -23.13
C LEU A 17 -32.88 1.82 -21.67
N SER A 18 -33.47 2.56 -20.74
CA SER A 18 -33.71 2.16 -19.37
C SER A 18 -34.34 0.74 -19.30
N LEU A 19 -33.53 -0.27 -19.18
CA LEU A 19 -33.96 -1.62 -18.82
C LEU A 19 -33.98 -1.69 -17.29
N GLN A 20 -35.19 -1.64 -16.74
CA GLN A 20 -35.44 -2.16 -15.42
C GLN A 20 -34.98 -3.61 -15.40
N TRP A 21 -33.96 -3.88 -14.61
CA TRP A 21 -33.39 -5.20 -14.41
C TRP A 21 -34.42 -6.09 -13.74
N SER A 22 -34.91 -7.07 -14.47
CA SER A 22 -35.66 -8.16 -13.94
C SER A 22 -34.70 -9.36 -13.86
N PHE A 23 -34.39 -9.79 -12.67
CA PHE A 23 -33.88 -11.15 -12.44
C PHE A 23 -34.86 -12.15 -13.06
N THR A 24 -34.62 -12.63 -14.26
CA THR A 24 -35.40 -13.70 -14.88
C THR A 24 -34.59 -14.95 -14.93
N ALA A 25 -34.90 -15.78 -13.99
CA ALA A 25 -34.93 -17.24 -14.02
C ALA A 25 -34.12 -17.94 -12.94
N VAL A 26 -34.55 -17.87 -11.71
CA VAL A 26 -34.58 -19.09 -10.85
C VAL A 26 -35.75 -18.92 -9.87
N ALA A 27 -36.70 -19.84 -9.94
CA ALA A 27 -37.81 -20.07 -9.02
C ALA A 27 -38.74 -18.88 -8.68
N ASN A 28 -39.93 -18.96 -9.00
CA ASN A 28 -41.21 -18.23 -8.75
C ASN A 28 -41.37 -17.54 -7.38
N GLN A 29 -40.44 -16.74 -6.94
CA GLN A 29 -40.64 -15.69 -5.94
C GLN A 29 -39.60 -14.61 -6.22
N THR A 30 -40.00 -13.46 -6.72
CA THR A 30 -39.22 -12.23 -6.66
C THR A 30 -38.88 -11.98 -5.18
N PRO A 31 -37.58 -11.87 -4.78
CA PRO A 31 -37.24 -11.49 -3.43
C PRO A 31 -37.93 -10.16 -3.11
N GLN A 32 -38.74 -10.13 -2.06
CA GLN A 32 -39.21 -8.84 -1.52
C GLN A 32 -37.98 -8.25 -0.80
N HIS A 33 -37.28 -7.28 -1.42
CA HIS A 33 -36.17 -6.59 -0.78
C HIS A 33 -36.59 -6.08 0.58
N ARG A 34 -35.72 -6.25 1.56
CA ARG A 34 -35.93 -5.75 2.93
C ARG A 34 -35.91 -4.23 2.95
N PRO A 35 -36.55 -3.58 3.92
CA PRO A 35 -36.52 -2.12 4.05
C PRO A 35 -35.09 -1.61 4.28
N LEU A 36 -34.67 -0.58 3.56
CA LEU A 36 -33.33 0.04 3.67
C LEU A 36 -32.99 0.53 5.09
N CYS A 37 -33.98 0.82 5.92
CA CYS A 37 -33.73 1.22 7.31
C CYS A 37 -33.09 0.09 8.17
N GLU A 38 -33.23 -1.17 7.75
CA GLU A 38 -32.58 -2.30 8.42
C GLU A 38 -31.12 -2.51 7.97
N LEU A 39 -30.76 -1.97 6.81
CA LEU A 39 -29.42 -2.15 6.22
C LEU A 39 -28.33 -1.63 7.15
N LEU A 40 -28.46 -0.40 7.65
CA LEU A 40 -27.44 0.23 8.51
C LEU A 40 -27.17 -0.53 9.81
N GLU A 41 -28.14 -1.32 10.30
CA GLU A 41 -27.99 -2.14 11.51
C GLU A 41 -27.24 -3.46 11.20
N ARG A 42 -27.05 -3.80 9.93
CA ARG A 42 -26.46 -5.05 9.45
C ARG A 42 -25.09 -4.89 8.78
N LEU A 43 -24.69 -3.66 8.49
CA LEU A 43 -23.34 -3.40 8.00
C LEU A 43 -22.32 -3.75 9.09
N PRO A 44 -21.20 -4.43 8.75
CA PRO A 44 -20.15 -4.75 9.70
C PRO A 44 -19.55 -3.47 10.27
N ARG A 45 -19.18 -3.48 11.53
CA ARG A 45 -18.43 -2.37 12.11
C ARG A 45 -16.93 -2.64 11.90
N PRO A 46 -16.10 -1.60 11.75
CA PRO A 46 -14.65 -1.77 11.60
C PRO A 46 -14.01 -2.70 12.65
N GLN A 47 -14.47 -2.61 13.91
CA GLN A 47 -13.99 -3.47 15.01
C GLN A 47 -14.36 -4.96 14.84
N ASP A 48 -15.44 -5.27 14.14
CA ASP A 48 -15.87 -6.66 13.93
C ASP A 48 -15.06 -7.29 12.78
N LYS A 49 -14.76 -6.51 11.72
CA LYS A 49 -13.82 -6.89 10.66
C LYS A 49 -12.42 -7.10 11.21
N GLU A 50 -11.94 -6.16 12.04
CA GLU A 50 -10.66 -6.28 12.73
C GLU A 50 -10.58 -7.53 13.63
N MET A 51 -11.67 -7.91 14.29
CA MET A 51 -11.71 -9.12 15.12
C MET A 51 -11.46 -10.38 14.27
N LEU A 52 -12.09 -10.50 13.11
CA LEU A 52 -11.92 -11.63 12.20
C LEU A 52 -10.47 -11.75 11.74
N ARG A 53 -9.91 -10.66 11.20
CA ARG A 53 -8.54 -10.62 10.66
C ARG A 53 -7.47 -10.80 11.72
N SER A 54 -7.61 -10.15 12.87
CA SER A 54 -6.69 -10.32 13.99
C SER A 54 -6.66 -11.74 14.54
N ALA A 55 -7.76 -12.49 14.42
CA ALA A 55 -7.79 -13.90 14.79
C ALA A 55 -6.91 -14.74 13.84
N LYS A 56 -7.06 -14.58 12.51
CA LYS A 56 -6.25 -15.28 11.51
C LYS A 56 -4.78 -14.81 11.51
N ALA A 57 -4.49 -13.52 11.62
CA ALA A 57 -3.13 -12.97 11.69
C ALA A 57 -2.26 -13.56 12.84
N ARG A 58 -2.89 -14.05 13.91
CA ARG A 58 -2.15 -14.74 15.00
C ARG A 58 -1.52 -16.07 14.56
N LEU A 59 -1.96 -16.63 13.44
CA LEU A 59 -1.48 -17.92 12.91
C LEU A 59 -0.20 -17.76 12.09
N GLU A 60 0.05 -16.59 11.54
CA GLU A 60 1.16 -16.30 10.62
C GLU A 60 2.58 -16.48 11.19
N PRO A 61 2.89 -16.13 12.45
CA PRO A 61 4.28 -16.23 12.95
C PRO A 61 4.91 -17.61 12.84
N THR A 62 4.10 -18.64 12.60
CA THR A 62 4.57 -20.02 12.42
C THR A 62 4.67 -20.43 10.95
N PHE A 63 4.13 -19.62 10.05
CA PHE A 63 4.15 -19.86 8.63
C PHE A 63 5.51 -19.46 8.03
N ARG A 64 6.14 -20.37 7.31
CA ARG A 64 7.33 -20.12 6.49
C ARG A 64 6.94 -20.33 5.04
N GLN A 65 6.76 -19.25 4.32
CA GLN A 65 6.52 -19.30 2.90
C GLN A 65 7.72 -19.95 2.18
N GLU A 66 7.56 -21.20 1.74
CA GLU A 66 8.57 -21.83 0.89
C GLU A 66 8.33 -21.36 -0.56
N LYS A 67 9.35 -20.75 -1.18
CA LYS A 67 9.27 -20.16 -2.53
C LYS A 67 8.91 -21.18 -3.63
N SER A 68 9.16 -22.46 -3.41
CA SER A 68 8.68 -23.58 -4.26
C SER A 68 8.76 -24.87 -3.48
N ASP A 69 7.71 -25.67 -3.48
CA ASP A 69 7.77 -27.05 -2.97
C ASP A 69 8.20 -27.97 -4.10
N THR A 70 9.45 -28.42 -4.06
CA THR A 70 10.01 -29.40 -5.02
C THR A 70 9.80 -30.84 -4.56
N ARG A 71 9.11 -31.08 -3.45
CA ARG A 71 8.92 -32.40 -2.85
C ARG A 71 7.78 -33.18 -3.50
N HIS A 72 6.89 -32.50 -4.23
CA HIS A 72 5.70 -33.09 -4.81
C HIS A 72 6.05 -34.06 -5.95
N SER A 73 6.12 -35.32 -5.60
CA SER A 73 6.45 -36.40 -6.50
C SER A 73 5.47 -37.58 -6.38
N TYR A 74 4.40 -37.35 -5.64
CA TYR A 74 3.27 -38.26 -5.46
C TYR A 74 2.01 -37.46 -5.12
N ASP A 75 0.86 -38.03 -5.42
CA ASP A 75 -0.49 -37.51 -5.20
C ASP A 75 -1.12 -38.27 -4.05
N VAL A 76 -1.60 -37.61 -2.99
CA VAL A 76 -2.36 -38.26 -1.93
C VAL A 76 -3.82 -38.32 -2.35
N ARG A 77 -4.38 -39.51 -2.39
CA ARG A 77 -5.74 -39.80 -2.84
C ARG A 77 -6.75 -39.95 -1.72
N HIS A 78 -6.27 -40.41 -0.54
CA HIS A 78 -7.16 -40.72 0.58
C HIS A 78 -6.41 -40.68 1.92
N TYR A 79 -7.05 -40.10 2.92
CA TYR A 79 -6.66 -40.21 4.32
C TYR A 79 -7.70 -41.01 5.11
N GLU A 80 -7.30 -42.09 5.82
CA GLU A 80 -8.12 -42.70 6.84
C GLU A 80 -7.55 -42.35 8.21
N ILE A 81 -8.24 -41.48 8.97
CA ILE A 81 -7.80 -40.94 10.26
C ILE A 81 -8.59 -41.64 11.37
N ASN A 82 -7.93 -42.45 12.17
CA ASN A 82 -8.53 -43.13 13.32
C ASN A 82 -7.85 -42.62 14.61
N MET A 83 -8.60 -42.02 15.54
CA MET A 83 -8.03 -41.39 16.72
C MET A 83 -8.90 -41.57 17.96
N ASP A 84 -8.26 -41.94 19.09
CA ASP A 84 -8.85 -42.01 20.42
C ASP A 84 -8.34 -40.78 21.25
N ILE A 85 -9.25 -39.87 21.56
CA ILE A 85 -8.95 -38.61 22.24
C ILE A 85 -9.29 -38.76 23.73
N ASP A 86 -8.29 -38.57 24.55
CA ASP A 86 -8.42 -38.47 26.01
C ASP A 86 -8.66 -37.00 26.41
N ILE A 87 -9.90 -36.54 26.30
CA ILE A 87 -10.25 -35.15 26.65
C ILE A 87 -9.84 -34.79 28.08
N PRO A 88 -10.16 -35.61 29.15
CA PRO A 88 -9.69 -35.31 30.50
C PRO A 88 -8.16 -35.34 30.67
N GLY A 89 -7.45 -36.11 29.85
CA GLY A 89 -5.99 -36.24 29.86
C GLY A 89 -5.27 -35.27 28.92
N ASP A 90 -6.01 -34.45 28.16
CA ASP A 90 -5.48 -33.47 27.20
C ASP A 90 -4.45 -34.11 26.26
N SER A 91 -4.82 -35.26 25.62
CA SER A 91 -3.92 -36.02 24.78
C SER A 91 -4.66 -36.93 23.80
N VAL A 92 -3.99 -37.33 22.74
CA VAL A 92 -4.36 -38.44 21.85
C VAL A 92 -3.81 -39.72 22.49
N ARG A 93 -4.71 -40.60 22.89
CA ARG A 93 -4.37 -41.87 23.55
C ARG A 93 -3.74 -42.82 22.57
N SER A 94 -4.28 -42.90 21.39
CA SER A 94 -3.75 -43.63 20.25
C SER A 94 -4.34 -43.09 18.94
N ALA A 95 -3.55 -43.08 17.90
CA ALA A 95 -4.01 -42.75 16.55
C ALA A 95 -3.29 -43.58 15.50
N VAL A 96 -3.97 -43.83 14.39
CA VAL A 96 -3.37 -44.31 13.16
C VAL A 96 -3.96 -43.56 11.98
N VAL A 97 -3.09 -43.10 11.10
CA VAL A 97 -3.49 -42.51 9.82
C VAL A 97 -2.95 -43.42 8.71
N PHE A 98 -3.87 -43.88 7.84
CA PHE A 98 -3.50 -44.51 6.60
C PHE A 98 -3.54 -43.46 5.49
N ILE A 99 -2.47 -43.39 4.69
CA ILE A 99 -2.27 -42.43 3.62
C ILE A 99 -2.09 -43.18 2.33
N ASP A 100 -3.09 -43.13 1.48
CA ASP A 100 -3.06 -43.74 0.16
C ASP A 100 -2.52 -42.76 -0.86
N GLY A 101 -1.33 -43.03 -1.38
CA GLY A 101 -0.65 -42.16 -2.36
C GLY A 101 -0.43 -42.88 -3.70
N ALA A 102 -0.24 -42.13 -4.75
CA ALA A 102 0.16 -42.59 -6.05
C ALA A 102 1.41 -41.84 -6.53
N SER A 103 2.38 -42.57 -7.10
CA SER A 103 3.60 -41.97 -7.62
C SER A 103 3.32 -41.12 -8.87
N GLU A 104 3.87 -39.93 -8.93
CA GLU A 104 3.90 -39.08 -10.13
C GLU A 104 5.21 -39.22 -10.91
N THR A 105 6.18 -40.00 -10.39
CA THR A 105 7.48 -40.22 -11.00
C THR A 105 7.76 -41.69 -11.26
N ASP A 106 8.67 -42.00 -12.21
CA ASP A 106 9.06 -43.35 -12.56
C ASP A 106 9.80 -44.12 -11.44
N THR A 107 10.29 -43.42 -10.43
CA THR A 107 11.18 -43.96 -9.40
C THR A 107 10.98 -43.33 -8.03
N LEU A 108 9.75 -43.28 -7.54
CA LEU A 108 9.48 -42.82 -6.18
C LEU A 108 10.05 -43.81 -5.15
N THR A 109 10.95 -43.40 -4.30
CA THR A 109 11.56 -44.23 -3.25
C THR A 109 11.24 -43.78 -1.83
N THR A 110 10.76 -42.57 -1.69
CA THR A 110 10.43 -41.93 -0.42
C THR A 110 9.13 -41.15 -0.53
N ALA A 111 8.30 -41.20 0.49
CA ALA A 111 7.18 -40.29 0.67
C ALA A 111 7.58 -39.24 1.74
N ASP A 112 7.36 -37.99 1.46
CA ASP A 112 7.74 -36.85 2.30
C ASP A 112 6.48 -36.24 2.92
N LEU A 113 6.27 -36.46 4.20
CA LEU A 113 5.12 -36.00 4.97
C LEU A 113 5.53 -34.91 5.95
N ASP A 114 4.60 -34.07 6.29
CA ASP A 114 4.71 -33.09 7.35
C ASP A 114 4.09 -33.66 8.63
N PHE A 115 4.79 -33.59 9.78
CA PHE A 115 4.28 -34.01 11.08
C PHE A 115 5.11 -33.46 12.23
N ILE A 116 4.45 -32.97 13.29
CA ILE A 116 5.13 -32.37 14.44
C ILE A 116 4.40 -32.65 15.75
N GLY A 117 5.14 -32.85 16.81
CA GLY A 117 4.71 -32.71 18.21
C GLY A 117 4.30 -33.98 18.92
N MET A 118 3.83 -35.02 18.25
CA MET A 118 3.46 -36.30 18.87
C MET A 118 4.49 -37.39 18.64
N THR A 119 4.38 -38.51 19.38
CA THR A 119 5.33 -39.61 19.32
C THR A 119 4.88 -40.66 18.31
N ILE A 120 5.73 -41.02 17.36
CA ILE A 120 5.49 -42.10 16.41
C ILE A 120 5.84 -43.43 17.09
N ASP A 121 4.86 -44.35 17.18
CA ASP A 121 5.02 -45.69 17.74
C ASP A 121 5.58 -46.68 16.73
N SER A 122 5.02 -46.67 15.52
CA SER A 122 5.47 -47.48 14.42
C SER A 122 4.98 -46.93 13.08
N MET A 123 5.54 -47.41 12.01
CA MET A 123 5.14 -47.07 10.66
C MET A 123 5.21 -48.27 9.73
N THR A 124 4.29 -48.40 8.79
CA THR A 124 4.32 -49.41 7.77
C THR A 124 4.10 -48.82 6.38
N VAL A 125 4.68 -49.46 5.38
CA VAL A 125 4.38 -49.26 3.96
C VAL A 125 3.83 -50.55 3.40
N ASP A 126 2.65 -50.53 2.81
CA ASP A 126 1.90 -51.69 2.33
C ASP A 126 1.83 -52.79 3.38
N GLY A 127 1.65 -52.45 4.64
CA GLY A 127 1.58 -53.34 5.79
C GLY A 127 2.93 -53.89 6.28
N ALA A 128 4.05 -53.61 5.63
CA ALA A 128 5.39 -54.00 6.07
C ALA A 128 6.03 -52.85 6.88
N LEU A 129 6.75 -53.21 7.97
CA LEU A 129 7.46 -52.20 8.77
C LEU A 129 8.41 -51.39 7.91
N ALA A 130 8.28 -50.08 8.01
CA ALA A 130 9.07 -49.11 7.26
C ALA A 130 10.14 -48.43 8.13
N THR A 131 11.20 -47.94 7.47
CA THR A 131 12.15 -47.04 8.08
C THR A 131 11.86 -45.61 7.64
N TYR A 132 12.12 -44.67 8.51
CA TYR A 132 11.88 -43.25 8.26
C TYR A 132 12.97 -42.38 8.86
N LEU A 133 13.10 -41.16 8.34
CA LEU A 133 13.87 -40.08 8.96
C LEU A 133 12.90 -38.99 9.37
N TRP A 134 12.97 -38.54 10.61
CA TRP A 134 12.13 -37.45 11.10
C TRP A 134 13.01 -36.34 11.65
N GLU A 135 13.00 -35.22 10.96
CA GLU A 135 13.76 -34.04 11.31
C GLU A 135 12.85 -32.81 11.37
N SER A 136 12.76 -32.17 12.51
CA SER A 136 11.89 -31.02 12.77
C SER A 136 10.41 -31.37 12.57
N ASP A 137 9.80 -30.88 11.51
CA ASP A 137 8.41 -31.10 11.09
C ASP A 137 8.28 -32.00 9.85
N ARG A 138 9.41 -32.46 9.30
CA ARG A 138 9.47 -33.25 8.08
C ARG A 138 9.69 -34.72 8.37
N LEU A 139 8.83 -35.56 7.84
CA LEU A 139 8.86 -37.02 8.01
C LEU A 139 9.08 -37.69 6.66
N LEU A 140 10.33 -38.13 6.41
CA LEU A 140 10.71 -38.83 5.18
C LEU A 140 10.55 -40.34 5.36
N VAL A 141 9.62 -40.94 4.66
CA VAL A 141 9.27 -42.39 4.73
C VAL A 141 9.93 -43.14 3.59
N HIS A 142 10.71 -44.17 3.91
CA HIS A 142 11.31 -45.04 2.89
C HIS A 142 10.29 -46.09 2.41
N LEU A 143 9.97 -46.09 1.13
CA LEU A 143 8.96 -46.97 0.53
C LEU A 143 9.45 -48.44 0.31
N GLY A 144 10.72 -48.70 0.65
CA GLY A 144 11.29 -50.07 0.57
C GLY A 144 11.68 -50.52 -0.84
N SER A 145 10.94 -50.14 -1.85
CA SER A 145 11.23 -50.34 -3.27
C SER A 145 10.80 -49.10 -4.06
N ALA A 146 11.35 -48.93 -5.25
CA ALA A 146 10.92 -47.85 -6.15
C ALA A 146 9.49 -48.14 -6.65
N ILE A 147 8.62 -47.11 -6.57
CA ILE A 147 7.25 -47.11 -7.06
C ILE A 147 7.25 -46.41 -8.42
N SER A 148 6.63 -47.06 -9.45
CA SER A 148 6.55 -46.46 -10.78
C SER A 148 5.44 -45.42 -10.87
N GLN A 149 5.53 -44.52 -11.85
CA GLN A 149 4.48 -43.53 -12.10
C GLN A 149 3.10 -44.18 -12.27
N GLY A 150 2.13 -43.69 -11.52
CA GLY A 150 0.75 -44.17 -11.49
C GLY A 150 0.48 -45.37 -10.57
N ASP A 151 1.53 -46.02 -10.05
CA ASP A 151 1.36 -47.11 -9.07
C ASP A 151 1.09 -46.51 -7.67
N SER A 152 0.25 -47.20 -6.90
CA SER A 152 -0.18 -46.77 -5.57
C SER A 152 0.70 -47.38 -4.47
N PHE A 153 0.74 -46.70 -3.34
CA PHE A 153 1.32 -47.16 -2.09
C PHE A 153 0.44 -46.71 -0.92
N GLN A 154 0.55 -47.39 0.22
CA GLN A 154 -0.10 -46.99 1.46
C GLN A 154 0.94 -46.82 2.57
N VAL A 155 0.98 -45.65 3.20
CA VAL A 155 1.73 -45.44 4.43
C VAL A 155 0.76 -45.46 5.61
N ALA A 156 1.08 -46.23 6.65
CA ALA A 156 0.34 -46.18 7.92
C ALA A 156 1.27 -45.66 9.03
N VAL A 157 0.87 -44.61 9.72
CA VAL A 157 1.61 -44.04 10.83
C VAL A 157 0.81 -44.21 12.11
N TYR A 158 1.37 -44.93 13.07
CA TYR A 158 0.82 -45.15 14.40
C TYR A 158 1.50 -44.20 15.37
N TYR A 159 0.71 -43.41 16.13
CA TYR A 159 1.26 -42.41 17.01
C TYR A 159 0.35 -42.09 18.19
N HIS A 160 0.90 -41.38 19.17
CA HIS A 160 0.17 -40.91 20.35
C HIS A 160 0.84 -39.69 20.95
N GLY A 161 0.17 -39.03 21.86
CA GLY A 161 0.75 -37.96 22.64
C GLY A 161 -0.08 -36.68 22.68
N ARG A 162 0.52 -35.58 23.08
CA ARG A 162 -0.14 -34.28 23.14
C ARG A 162 0.11 -33.54 21.83
N PRO A 163 -0.95 -33.06 21.14
CA PRO A 163 -0.77 -32.24 19.95
C PRO A 163 0.02 -30.96 20.20
N ALA A 164 0.78 -30.51 19.20
CA ALA A 164 1.51 -29.27 19.23
C ALA A 164 0.58 -28.10 18.83
N THR A 165 0.34 -27.17 19.74
CA THR A 165 -0.55 -26.00 19.52
C THR A 165 0.20 -24.66 19.53
N SER A 166 1.50 -24.68 19.37
CA SER A 166 2.31 -23.47 19.33
C SER A 166 1.97 -22.65 18.07
N GLY A 167 1.74 -21.36 18.23
CA GLY A 167 1.38 -20.47 17.12
C GLY A 167 -0.13 -20.35 16.86
N GLY A 168 -0.97 -21.00 17.67
CA GLY A 168 -2.42 -20.82 17.59
C GLY A 168 -3.14 -21.77 16.66
N ASN A 169 -2.44 -22.73 15.99
CA ASN A 169 -3.04 -23.73 15.11
C ASN A 169 -2.72 -25.18 15.53
N GLY A 170 -3.48 -26.13 14.99
CA GLY A 170 -3.44 -27.56 15.30
C GLY A 170 -4.71 -28.06 15.97
N LEU A 171 -4.61 -29.16 16.74
CA LEU A 171 -5.70 -29.73 17.54
C LEU A 171 -5.58 -29.25 18.98
N PHE A 172 -6.60 -28.56 19.45
CA PHE A 172 -6.74 -28.07 20.84
C PHE A 172 -7.65 -29.02 21.60
N ILE A 173 -7.15 -29.67 22.63
CA ILE A 173 -7.94 -30.58 23.46
C ILE A 173 -8.30 -29.84 24.74
N ASP A 174 -9.57 -29.54 24.93
CA ASP A 174 -10.12 -28.90 26.11
C ASP A 174 -11.45 -29.56 26.52
N SER A 175 -11.79 -29.53 27.80
CA SER A 175 -13.00 -30.16 28.36
C SER A 175 -14.28 -29.52 27.84
N ASP A 176 -14.27 -28.23 27.54
CA ASP A 176 -15.45 -27.52 27.07
C ASP A 176 -15.66 -27.73 25.58
N VAL A 177 -14.62 -27.44 24.77
CA VAL A 177 -14.61 -27.71 23.33
C VAL A 177 -13.24 -28.16 22.87
N THR A 178 -13.13 -29.38 22.34
CA THR A 178 -11.94 -29.83 21.61
C THR A 178 -12.13 -29.51 20.12
N TYR A 179 -11.16 -28.85 19.47
CA TYR A 179 -11.31 -28.36 18.10
C TYR A 179 -10.00 -28.29 17.34
N THR A 180 -10.11 -28.27 16.03
CA THR A 180 -9.00 -28.00 15.11
C THR A 180 -9.07 -26.58 14.59
N MET A 181 -7.89 -25.99 14.37
CA MET A 181 -7.67 -24.79 13.59
C MET A 181 -6.36 -24.98 12.82
N CYS A 182 -6.40 -25.08 11.49
CA CYS A 182 -5.29 -25.61 10.72
C CYS A 182 -4.77 -24.68 9.61
N GLU A 183 -5.43 -23.61 9.31
CA GLU A 183 -4.96 -22.63 8.33
C GLU A 183 -3.75 -21.84 8.87
N PRO A 184 -2.71 -21.55 8.04
CA PRO A 184 -2.50 -22.08 6.70
C PRO A 184 -1.90 -23.52 6.67
N GLU A 185 -1.09 -23.94 7.62
CA GLU A 185 -0.35 -25.21 7.64
C GLU A 185 -0.31 -25.85 9.03
N GLY A 186 -1.48 -26.09 9.60
CA GLY A 186 -1.64 -26.64 10.95
C GLY A 186 -2.07 -28.10 11.00
N ALA A 187 -2.46 -28.73 9.90
CA ALA A 187 -2.87 -30.13 9.90
C ALA A 187 -1.76 -31.06 10.36
N ARG A 188 -0.51 -30.81 10.01
CA ARG A 188 0.69 -31.52 10.47
C ARG A 188 0.84 -31.62 11.99
N ARG A 189 0.10 -30.82 12.73
CA ARG A 189 0.19 -30.75 14.20
C ARG A 189 -0.69 -31.76 14.89
N TRP A 190 -1.59 -32.42 14.14
CA TRP A 190 -2.46 -33.41 14.73
C TRP A 190 -2.53 -34.74 13.96
N PHE A 191 -2.21 -34.74 12.63
CA PHE A 191 -2.00 -35.94 11.87
C PHE A 191 -0.88 -35.78 10.84
N PRO A 192 -0.14 -36.87 10.51
CA PRO A 192 0.86 -36.83 9.45
C PRO A 192 0.17 -36.72 8.09
N CYS A 193 0.59 -35.72 7.28
CA CYS A 193 -0.04 -35.43 6.00
C CYS A 193 0.96 -34.73 5.06
N TYR A 194 0.56 -34.53 3.83
CA TYR A 194 1.17 -33.55 2.95
C TYR A 194 0.41 -32.22 3.10
N ASP A 195 0.95 -31.32 3.92
CA ASP A 195 0.23 -30.15 4.44
C ASP A 195 0.34 -28.94 3.52
N ARG A 196 -0.33 -29.02 2.36
CA ARG A 196 -0.40 -27.98 1.33
C ARG A 196 -1.83 -27.89 0.78
N PRO A 197 -2.30 -26.69 0.37
CA PRO A 197 -3.63 -26.53 -0.22
C PRO A 197 -3.73 -27.16 -1.60
N SER A 198 -2.61 -27.38 -2.30
CA SER A 198 -2.57 -27.95 -3.65
C SER A 198 -2.79 -29.46 -3.72
N ASP A 199 -2.70 -30.20 -2.62
CA ASP A 199 -2.92 -31.65 -2.59
C ASP A 199 -4.22 -31.96 -1.86
N LYS A 200 -5.27 -32.23 -2.63
CA LYS A 200 -6.60 -32.61 -2.10
C LYS A 200 -6.83 -34.11 -2.16
N ALA A 201 -7.38 -34.65 -1.09
CA ALA A 201 -7.68 -36.05 -0.96
C ALA A 201 -9.05 -36.26 -0.34
N THR A 202 -9.70 -37.44 -0.56
CA THR A 202 -10.86 -37.82 0.24
C THR A 202 -10.44 -38.22 1.66
N ALA A 203 -11.37 -38.18 2.63
CA ALA A 203 -11.04 -38.51 4.01
C ALA A 203 -12.12 -39.31 4.72
N ASP A 204 -11.71 -40.38 5.40
CA ASP A 204 -12.51 -41.09 6.39
C ASP A 204 -11.97 -40.77 7.79
N ILE A 205 -12.84 -40.26 8.68
CA ILE A 205 -12.47 -39.73 9.97
C ILE A 205 -13.23 -40.43 11.10
N SER A 206 -12.55 -41.28 11.86
CA SER A 206 -13.11 -42.03 12.97
C SER A 206 -12.54 -41.59 14.30
N ILE A 207 -13.34 -40.90 15.11
CA ILE A 207 -12.92 -40.28 16.37
C ILE A 207 -13.64 -40.94 17.54
N THR A 208 -12.88 -41.49 18.47
CA THR A 208 -13.36 -42.04 19.72
C THR A 208 -13.20 -41.02 20.85
N VAL A 209 -14.28 -40.74 21.55
CA VAL A 209 -14.36 -39.78 22.66
C VAL A 209 -15.11 -40.36 23.83
N PRO A 210 -14.99 -39.81 25.06
CA PRO A 210 -15.83 -40.18 26.21
C PRO A 210 -17.33 -40.00 25.88
N GLU A 211 -18.17 -40.88 26.48
CA GLU A 211 -19.63 -40.75 26.31
C GLU A 211 -20.14 -39.39 26.78
N GLY A 212 -21.08 -38.80 26.05
CA GLY A 212 -21.63 -37.45 26.29
C GLY A 212 -21.15 -36.40 25.32
N TYR A 213 -19.98 -36.57 24.74
CA TYR A 213 -19.46 -35.69 23.70
C TYR A 213 -20.03 -36.03 22.32
N ILE A 214 -20.28 -35.04 21.51
CA ILE A 214 -20.63 -35.12 20.08
C ILE A 214 -19.46 -34.63 19.27
N VAL A 215 -19.11 -35.39 18.22
CA VAL A 215 -18.07 -35.01 17.25
C VAL A 215 -18.73 -34.48 16.00
N ALA A 216 -18.50 -33.23 15.66
CA ALA A 216 -18.79 -32.63 14.36
C ALA A 216 -17.51 -32.66 13.50
N SER A 217 -17.66 -33.04 12.20
CA SER A 217 -16.57 -33.15 11.25
C SER A 217 -17.06 -33.00 9.82
N ASN A 218 -16.17 -33.12 8.85
CA ASN A 218 -16.42 -33.02 7.40
C ASN A 218 -17.23 -34.21 6.88
N GLY A 219 -17.90 -34.04 5.75
CA GLY A 219 -18.64 -35.11 5.08
C GLY A 219 -19.90 -35.57 5.80
N LEU A 220 -20.27 -36.84 5.63
CA LEU A 220 -21.44 -37.45 6.25
C LEU A 220 -21.07 -38.32 7.45
N LEU A 221 -21.87 -38.26 8.51
CA LEU A 221 -21.77 -39.21 9.62
C LEU A 221 -22.32 -40.60 9.15
N ILE A 222 -21.42 -41.53 8.93
CA ILE A 222 -21.76 -42.85 8.39
C ILE A 222 -22.03 -43.91 9.47
N ALA A 223 -21.44 -43.74 10.67
CA ALA A 223 -21.64 -44.66 11.77
C ALA A 223 -21.37 -44.00 13.12
N THR A 224 -22.04 -44.55 14.15
CA THR A 224 -21.68 -44.33 15.56
C THR A 224 -21.60 -45.68 16.27
N ALA A 225 -20.53 -45.88 17.07
CA ALA A 225 -20.32 -47.12 17.79
C ALA A 225 -20.02 -46.83 19.27
N LYS A 226 -20.82 -47.36 20.18
CA LYS A 226 -20.65 -47.17 21.61
C LYS A 226 -19.96 -48.39 22.21
N ASP A 227 -18.93 -48.14 23.05
CA ASP A 227 -18.33 -49.16 23.93
C ASP A 227 -18.78 -48.90 25.37
N GLU A 228 -19.75 -49.70 25.80
CA GLU A 228 -20.30 -49.63 27.20
C GLU A 228 -19.26 -49.98 28.25
N THR A 229 -18.17 -50.67 27.91
CA THR A 229 -17.13 -51.06 28.89
C THR A 229 -16.10 -49.96 29.07
N ALA A 230 -15.74 -49.32 27.98
CA ALA A 230 -14.80 -48.20 28.00
C ALA A 230 -15.49 -46.85 28.30
N GLU A 231 -16.84 -46.82 28.29
CA GLU A 231 -17.66 -45.58 28.40
C GLU A 231 -17.25 -44.56 27.33
N THR A 232 -17.08 -45.01 26.08
CA THR A 232 -16.71 -44.24 24.91
C THR A 232 -17.67 -44.39 23.77
N ILE A 233 -17.65 -43.44 22.84
CA ILE A 233 -18.38 -43.49 21.61
C ILE A 233 -17.45 -43.08 20.45
N THR A 234 -17.49 -43.87 19.36
CA THR A 234 -16.78 -43.57 18.12
C THR A 234 -17.74 -42.99 17.10
N TYR A 235 -17.39 -41.85 16.52
CA TYR A 235 -18.09 -41.25 15.40
C TYR A 235 -17.25 -41.47 14.14
N SER A 236 -17.83 -42.05 13.08
CA SER A 236 -17.18 -42.27 11.80
C SER A 236 -17.83 -41.39 10.75
N TRP A 237 -17.03 -40.45 10.22
CA TRP A 237 -17.38 -39.51 9.17
C TRP A 237 -16.70 -39.92 7.87
N SER A 238 -17.31 -39.62 6.72
CA SER A 238 -16.73 -39.82 5.40
C SER A 238 -16.92 -38.60 4.54
N GLU A 239 -15.81 -37.99 4.15
CA GLU A 239 -15.72 -36.89 3.20
C GLU A 239 -15.30 -37.45 1.86
N THR A 240 -16.25 -37.57 0.95
CA THR A 240 -16.09 -38.24 -0.35
C THR A 240 -15.65 -37.31 -1.46
N TYR A 241 -15.69 -36.00 -1.23
CA TYR A 241 -15.13 -34.99 -2.12
C TYR A 241 -13.68 -34.71 -1.76
N PRO A 242 -12.83 -34.35 -2.74
CA PRO A 242 -11.46 -33.91 -2.45
C PRO A 242 -11.42 -32.70 -1.50
N ILE A 243 -10.67 -32.82 -0.43
CA ILE A 243 -10.52 -31.82 0.61
C ILE A 243 -9.03 -31.52 0.85
N ALA A 244 -8.67 -30.22 1.00
CA ALA A 244 -7.33 -29.83 1.42
C ALA A 244 -7.11 -30.14 2.91
N THR A 245 -5.89 -30.46 3.30
CA THR A 245 -5.59 -30.92 4.66
C THR A 245 -5.93 -29.90 5.74
N TYR A 246 -5.78 -28.59 5.48
CA TYR A 246 -6.10 -27.55 6.43
C TYR A 246 -7.62 -27.41 6.72
N LEU A 247 -8.46 -27.90 5.80
CA LEU A 247 -9.92 -27.90 5.93
C LEU A 247 -10.48 -29.12 6.68
N ILE A 248 -9.66 -30.16 6.91
CA ILE A 248 -10.08 -31.33 7.70
C ILE A 248 -10.22 -30.92 9.16
N SER A 249 -11.44 -31.07 9.71
CA SER A 249 -11.78 -30.43 10.98
C SER A 249 -12.44 -31.35 11.98
N LEU A 250 -12.26 -31.00 13.24
CA LEU A 250 -12.96 -31.57 14.39
C LEU A 250 -13.51 -30.46 15.27
N ALA A 251 -14.76 -30.58 15.70
CA ALA A 251 -15.33 -29.82 16.78
C ALA A 251 -16.09 -30.77 17.72
N ILE A 252 -15.67 -30.85 18.99
CA ILE A 252 -16.11 -31.87 19.93
C ILE A 252 -16.54 -31.19 21.22
N SER A 253 -17.81 -31.34 21.60
CA SER A 253 -18.37 -30.81 22.84
C SER A 253 -19.67 -31.55 23.21
N GLU A 254 -20.26 -31.21 24.37
CA GLU A 254 -21.63 -31.61 24.76
C GLU A 254 -22.68 -30.80 23.99
N TYR A 255 -22.60 -30.76 22.67
CA TYR A 255 -23.47 -29.93 21.80
C TYR A 255 -24.96 -30.25 21.95
N ALA A 256 -25.80 -29.23 21.74
CA ALA A 256 -27.14 -29.38 21.23
C ALA A 256 -27.09 -29.33 19.68
N THR A 257 -27.91 -30.14 19.04
CA THR A 257 -27.97 -30.19 17.58
C THR A 257 -29.37 -29.83 17.08
N PHE A 258 -29.42 -29.14 15.97
CA PHE A 258 -30.62 -28.88 15.19
C PHE A 258 -30.27 -28.75 13.72
N SER A 259 -31.24 -28.82 12.81
CA SER A 259 -30.95 -28.78 11.38
C SER A 259 -31.93 -27.88 10.64
N TYR A 260 -31.43 -27.23 9.56
CA TYR A 260 -32.22 -26.70 8.46
C TYR A 260 -32.09 -27.63 7.26
N TRP A 261 -32.84 -27.37 6.21
CA TRP A 261 -32.83 -28.18 5.00
C TRP A 261 -32.79 -27.26 3.78
N TYR A 262 -31.85 -27.53 2.89
CA TYR A 262 -31.79 -26.94 1.57
C TYR A 262 -32.42 -27.85 0.55
N HIS A 263 -33.20 -27.31 -0.36
CA HIS A 263 -33.91 -28.05 -1.40
C HIS A 263 -33.60 -27.44 -2.77
N ASP A 264 -33.07 -28.27 -3.69
CA ASP A 264 -32.78 -27.88 -5.07
C ASP A 264 -33.20 -29.01 -6.03
N ASP A 265 -34.04 -28.73 -7.02
CA ASP A 265 -34.49 -29.59 -8.14
C ASP A 265 -34.76 -31.09 -7.80
N GLY A 266 -35.12 -31.39 -6.56
CA GLY A 266 -35.46 -32.72 -6.09
C GLY A 266 -34.43 -33.30 -5.13
N ASP A 267 -33.31 -32.69 -4.94
CA ASP A 267 -32.34 -33.04 -3.91
C ASP A 267 -32.66 -32.31 -2.61
N THR A 268 -32.32 -32.93 -1.49
CA THR A 268 -32.52 -32.36 -0.15
C THR A 268 -31.25 -32.58 0.64
N MET A 269 -30.62 -31.45 1.04
CA MET A 269 -29.38 -31.44 1.81
C MET A 269 -29.65 -30.97 3.25
N GLU A 270 -29.04 -31.64 4.21
CA GLU A 270 -29.07 -31.22 5.60
C GLU A 270 -28.10 -30.07 5.85
N ILE A 271 -28.53 -29.08 6.62
CA ILE A 271 -27.68 -28.02 7.22
C ILE A 271 -27.66 -28.31 8.72
N ALA A 272 -26.59 -28.96 9.19
CA ALA A 272 -26.48 -29.46 10.57
C ALA A 272 -25.78 -28.43 11.47
N CYS A 273 -26.40 -28.05 12.58
CA CYS A 273 -25.86 -27.09 13.54
C CYS A 273 -25.50 -27.77 14.87
N TYR A 274 -24.28 -27.51 15.33
CA TYR A 274 -23.70 -28.03 16.57
C TYR A 274 -23.33 -26.83 17.46
N VAL A 275 -24.11 -26.58 18.50
CA VAL A 275 -23.98 -25.39 19.34
C VAL A 275 -24.09 -25.70 20.83
N PRO A 276 -23.57 -24.87 21.75
CA PRO A 276 -23.82 -24.99 23.17
C PRO A 276 -25.32 -24.98 23.46
N ARG A 277 -25.75 -25.74 24.46
CA ARG A 277 -27.21 -25.86 24.79
C ARG A 277 -27.84 -24.52 25.11
N GLU A 278 -27.12 -23.64 25.80
CA GLU A 278 -27.52 -22.28 26.16
C GLU A 278 -27.73 -21.38 24.96
N ASP A 279 -26.97 -21.56 23.91
CA ASP A 279 -26.97 -20.69 22.71
C ASP A 279 -27.93 -21.20 21.64
N SER A 280 -28.49 -22.40 21.78
CA SER A 280 -29.29 -23.06 20.75
C SER A 280 -30.44 -22.21 20.20
N ALA A 281 -31.12 -21.43 21.07
CA ALA A 281 -32.22 -20.57 20.66
C ALA A 281 -31.78 -19.32 19.87
N ALA A 282 -30.63 -18.75 20.21
CA ALA A 282 -30.03 -17.63 19.51
C ALA A 282 -29.42 -18.11 18.18
N ALA A 283 -28.68 -19.19 18.18
CA ALA A 283 -28.13 -19.81 16.98
C ALA A 283 -29.21 -20.17 15.94
N ALA A 284 -30.38 -20.66 16.41
CA ALA A 284 -31.49 -20.94 15.52
C ALA A 284 -32.10 -19.68 14.85
N VAL A 285 -31.83 -18.47 15.35
CA VAL A 285 -32.14 -17.22 14.66
C VAL A 285 -30.98 -16.82 13.73
N ASP A 286 -29.75 -16.83 14.25
CA ASP A 286 -28.57 -16.31 13.53
C ASP A 286 -28.17 -17.16 12.31
N PHE A 287 -28.54 -18.45 12.30
CA PHE A 287 -28.29 -19.37 11.17
C PHE A 287 -29.53 -19.61 10.30
N ALA A 288 -30.63 -18.90 10.56
CA ALA A 288 -31.89 -19.14 9.84
C ALA A 288 -31.85 -18.79 8.34
N ASN A 289 -30.91 -17.91 7.95
CA ASN A 289 -30.75 -17.46 6.55
C ASN A 289 -29.88 -18.41 5.70
N LEU A 290 -29.25 -19.45 6.28
CA LEU A 290 -28.39 -20.38 5.56
C LEU A 290 -29.03 -21.02 4.31
N PRO A 291 -30.28 -21.52 4.35
CA PRO A 291 -30.92 -22.04 3.14
C PRO A 291 -31.06 -21.03 2.01
N ASP A 292 -31.36 -19.77 2.35
CA ASP A 292 -31.50 -18.69 1.39
C ASP A 292 -30.12 -18.23 0.85
N MET A 293 -29.08 -18.24 1.69
CA MET A 293 -27.69 -17.95 1.28
C MET A 293 -27.18 -19.00 0.30
N ILE A 294 -27.38 -20.29 0.60
CA ILE A 294 -27.01 -21.38 -0.31
C ILE A 294 -27.74 -21.25 -1.64
N ALA A 295 -29.04 -20.91 -1.62
CA ALA A 295 -29.81 -20.69 -2.84
C ALA A 295 -29.29 -19.49 -3.64
N CYS A 296 -28.95 -18.39 -2.97
CA CYS A 296 -28.35 -17.20 -3.58
C CYS A 296 -27.04 -17.57 -4.29
N TYR A 297 -26.10 -18.14 -3.60
CA TYR A 297 -24.77 -18.47 -4.13
C TYR A 297 -24.82 -19.59 -5.17
N SER A 298 -25.70 -20.58 -5.01
CA SER A 298 -25.93 -21.58 -6.06
C SER A 298 -26.43 -20.93 -7.36
N GLY A 299 -27.23 -19.89 -7.28
CA GLY A 299 -27.68 -19.10 -8.44
C GLY A 299 -26.56 -18.31 -9.11
N LEU A 300 -25.61 -17.77 -8.32
CA LEU A 300 -24.52 -16.91 -8.79
C LEU A 300 -23.29 -17.72 -9.24
N PHE A 301 -22.91 -18.79 -8.51
CA PHE A 301 -21.62 -19.49 -8.67
C PHE A 301 -21.79 -20.90 -9.25
N GLY A 302 -23.01 -21.44 -9.31
CA GLY A 302 -23.31 -22.84 -9.63
C GLY A 302 -23.77 -23.60 -8.40
N THR A 303 -24.41 -24.76 -8.59
CA THR A 303 -24.95 -25.60 -7.51
C THR A 303 -23.94 -25.82 -6.39
N TYR A 304 -24.41 -25.84 -5.13
CA TYR A 304 -23.57 -26.10 -3.97
C TYR A 304 -22.67 -27.31 -4.19
N PRO A 305 -21.33 -27.18 -4.10
CA PRO A 305 -20.40 -28.21 -4.61
C PRO A 305 -20.51 -29.56 -3.90
N PHE A 306 -20.90 -29.52 -2.62
CA PHE A 306 -20.97 -30.69 -1.75
C PHE A 306 -22.41 -31.12 -1.46
N VAL A 307 -23.32 -30.91 -2.40
CA VAL A 307 -24.77 -31.16 -2.24
C VAL A 307 -25.09 -32.65 -1.93
N GLY A 308 -24.22 -33.57 -2.32
CA GLY A 308 -24.33 -35.00 -1.99
C GLY A 308 -24.04 -35.33 -0.53
N GLU A 309 -23.56 -34.39 0.25
CA GLU A 309 -23.23 -34.58 1.67
C GLU A 309 -24.08 -33.64 2.55
N LYS A 310 -23.50 -32.67 3.19
CA LYS A 310 -24.19 -31.69 4.07
C LYS A 310 -23.52 -30.33 3.99
N TYR A 311 -24.15 -29.34 4.59
CA TYR A 311 -23.46 -28.19 5.17
C TYR A 311 -23.59 -28.21 6.69
N GLY A 312 -22.60 -27.76 7.44
CA GLY A 312 -22.61 -27.75 8.89
C GLY A 312 -22.09 -26.45 9.48
N MET A 313 -22.55 -26.15 10.70
CA MET A 313 -22.05 -25.05 11.53
C MET A 313 -21.72 -25.62 12.90
N ALA A 314 -20.46 -25.57 13.32
CA ALA A 314 -20.02 -26.06 14.62
C ALA A 314 -19.35 -24.95 15.43
N THR A 315 -19.82 -24.66 16.63
CA THR A 315 -19.21 -23.60 17.44
C THR A 315 -17.89 -24.05 18.05
N PHE A 316 -16.92 -23.14 18.13
CA PHE A 316 -15.63 -23.34 18.75
C PHE A 316 -15.12 -22.03 19.40
N PRO A 317 -14.24 -22.07 20.43
CA PRO A 317 -13.86 -20.89 21.23
C PRO A 317 -12.66 -20.13 20.67
N TRP A 318 -12.53 -20.00 19.33
CA TRP A 318 -11.34 -19.41 18.71
C TRP A 318 -11.40 -17.88 18.60
N GLY A 319 -12.61 -17.30 18.49
CA GLY A 319 -12.83 -15.85 18.40
C GLY A 319 -12.80 -15.29 16.98
N GLY A 320 -12.90 -16.16 15.97
CA GLY A 320 -13.11 -15.89 14.54
C GLY A 320 -14.03 -16.96 13.98
N ALA A 321 -14.00 -17.18 12.66
CA ALA A 321 -14.66 -18.30 12.04
C ALA A 321 -13.68 -18.98 11.06
N MET A 322 -14.03 -20.14 10.54
CA MET A 322 -13.18 -20.92 9.65
C MET A 322 -14.04 -21.76 8.71
N GLU A 323 -13.72 -21.68 7.45
CA GLU A 323 -14.46 -22.24 6.33
C GLU A 323 -14.41 -23.77 6.18
N HIS A 324 -14.02 -24.53 7.18
CA HIS A 324 -13.84 -25.98 7.06
C HIS A 324 -14.87 -26.62 6.15
N GLN A 325 -14.41 -27.34 5.10
CA GLN A 325 -15.26 -27.93 4.05
C GLN A 325 -16.41 -28.73 4.66
N THR A 326 -17.62 -28.46 4.23
CA THR A 326 -18.88 -29.07 4.70
C THR A 326 -19.22 -28.89 6.19
N CYS A 327 -18.38 -28.22 6.99
CA CYS A 327 -18.62 -28.00 8.42
C CYS A 327 -17.89 -26.77 8.95
N THR A 328 -18.37 -25.57 8.61
CA THR A 328 -17.83 -24.29 9.09
C THR A 328 -17.71 -24.24 10.61
N SER A 329 -16.56 -23.79 11.10
CA SER A 329 -16.34 -23.57 12.53
C SER A 329 -16.65 -22.11 12.90
N TRP A 330 -17.50 -21.96 13.93
CA TRP A 330 -18.07 -20.65 14.29
C TRP A 330 -17.61 -20.20 15.67
N GLY A 331 -16.85 -19.11 15.74
CA GLY A 331 -16.33 -18.54 17.02
C GLY A 331 -16.85 -17.14 17.36
N PHE A 332 -17.77 -16.59 16.56
CA PHE A 332 -18.41 -15.31 16.85
C PHE A 332 -19.55 -15.47 17.88
N PRO A 333 -19.92 -14.38 18.61
CA PRO A 333 -21.12 -14.37 19.44
C PRO A 333 -22.38 -14.71 18.66
N LEU A 334 -23.35 -15.27 19.36
CA LEU A 334 -24.67 -15.61 18.82
C LEU A 334 -25.72 -14.69 19.45
N PRO A 335 -25.94 -13.45 18.94
CA PRO A 335 -26.84 -12.48 19.56
C PRO A 335 -28.33 -12.79 19.33
N GLY A 336 -28.66 -13.69 18.42
CA GLY A 336 -30.04 -14.05 18.07
C GLY A 336 -30.80 -12.98 17.29
N ASN A 337 -30.11 -12.22 16.44
CA ASN A 337 -30.68 -11.14 15.62
C ASN A 337 -30.08 -11.02 14.21
N ASN A 338 -29.30 -12.01 13.77
CA ASN A 338 -28.63 -12.07 12.47
C ASN A 338 -27.61 -10.92 12.24
N TYR A 339 -27.01 -10.39 13.31
CA TYR A 339 -26.05 -9.29 13.17
C TYR A 339 -24.81 -9.72 12.40
N TYR A 340 -24.35 -10.96 12.59
CA TYR A 340 -23.19 -11.49 11.90
C TYR A 340 -23.53 -12.27 10.60
N ASP A 341 -24.68 -11.97 9.96
CA ASP A 341 -25.06 -12.56 8.66
C ASP A 341 -23.95 -12.44 7.62
N TRP A 342 -23.19 -11.33 7.63
CA TRP A 342 -22.07 -11.09 6.73
C TRP A 342 -20.94 -12.10 6.94
N VAL A 343 -20.61 -12.49 8.18
CA VAL A 343 -19.62 -13.55 8.47
C VAL A 343 -20.17 -14.91 8.03
N VAL A 344 -21.44 -15.18 8.29
CA VAL A 344 -22.08 -16.45 7.83
C VAL A 344 -22.02 -16.52 6.32
N ALA A 345 -22.27 -15.43 5.61
CA ALA A 345 -22.19 -15.33 4.16
C ALA A 345 -20.75 -15.53 3.64
N HIS A 346 -19.76 -14.94 4.30
CA HIS A 346 -18.33 -15.11 4.04
C HIS A 346 -17.93 -16.58 4.14
N GLU A 347 -18.09 -17.18 5.31
CA GLU A 347 -17.68 -18.57 5.59
C GLU A 347 -18.42 -19.61 4.74
N LEU A 348 -19.70 -19.34 4.41
CA LEU A 348 -20.44 -20.21 3.52
C LEU A 348 -19.94 -20.12 2.08
N SER A 349 -19.57 -18.91 1.61
CA SER A 349 -19.13 -18.73 0.23
C SER A 349 -17.78 -19.41 -0.06
N HIS A 350 -16.96 -19.60 0.96
CA HIS A 350 -15.75 -20.40 0.87
C HIS A 350 -15.99 -21.83 0.41
N GLN A 351 -17.19 -22.38 0.59
CA GLN A 351 -17.53 -23.70 0.05
C GLN A 351 -17.39 -23.76 -1.48
N TRP A 352 -17.46 -22.60 -2.18
CA TRP A 352 -17.11 -22.47 -3.59
C TRP A 352 -15.67 -22.00 -3.77
N TRP A 353 -15.24 -20.98 -2.98
CA TRP A 353 -13.96 -20.26 -3.11
C TRP A 353 -13.06 -20.55 -1.92
N GLY A 354 -12.10 -21.45 -2.10
CA GLY A 354 -11.28 -22.02 -1.02
C GLY A 354 -11.44 -23.51 -0.87
N ASP A 355 -12.69 -24.00 -0.84
CA ASP A 355 -12.99 -25.42 -0.64
C ASP A 355 -13.17 -26.17 -1.98
N TRP A 356 -14.10 -25.73 -2.83
CA TRP A 356 -14.30 -26.33 -4.16
C TRP A 356 -13.14 -26.04 -5.10
N VAL A 357 -12.75 -24.75 -5.20
CA VAL A 357 -11.56 -24.29 -5.89
C VAL A 357 -10.61 -23.71 -4.85
N SER A 358 -9.54 -24.41 -4.53
CA SER A 358 -8.54 -23.92 -3.57
C SER A 358 -7.42 -23.15 -4.26
N PRO A 359 -6.75 -22.21 -3.59
CA PRO A 359 -5.51 -21.62 -4.12
C PRO A 359 -4.45 -22.72 -4.26
N ASP A 360 -3.62 -22.63 -5.32
CA ASP A 360 -2.52 -23.58 -5.53
C ASP A 360 -1.45 -23.46 -4.43
N ASN A 361 -1.25 -22.25 -3.97
CA ASN A 361 -0.32 -21.93 -2.90
C ASN A 361 -0.78 -20.65 -2.19
N TRP A 362 -0.16 -20.33 -1.05
CA TRP A 362 -0.59 -19.22 -0.20
C TRP A 362 -0.31 -17.81 -0.76
N LYS A 363 0.43 -17.67 -1.86
CA LYS A 363 0.56 -16.40 -2.58
C LYS A 363 -0.74 -15.98 -3.26
N GLU A 364 -1.59 -16.97 -3.52
CA GLU A 364 -2.89 -16.86 -4.19
C GLU A 364 -4.07 -16.76 -3.19
N ILE A 365 -3.80 -16.43 -1.93
CA ILE A 365 -4.82 -16.43 -0.85
C ILE A 365 -6.03 -15.55 -1.17
N TRP A 366 -5.85 -14.52 -1.99
CA TRP A 366 -6.93 -13.63 -2.42
C TRP A 366 -8.03 -14.36 -3.24
N LEU A 367 -7.68 -15.45 -3.94
CA LEU A 367 -8.64 -16.30 -4.66
C LEU A 367 -9.57 -17.05 -3.68
N ASN A 368 -9.19 -17.13 -2.42
CA ASN A 368 -10.00 -17.63 -1.31
C ASN A 368 -10.71 -16.43 -0.64
N GLU A 369 -9.98 -15.58 0.04
CA GLU A 369 -10.49 -14.51 0.94
C GLU A 369 -11.17 -13.34 0.21
N GLY A 370 -10.61 -12.91 -0.92
CA GLY A 370 -11.21 -11.84 -1.71
C GLY A 370 -12.57 -12.19 -2.30
N PHE A 371 -12.71 -13.43 -2.78
CA PHE A 371 -13.99 -13.95 -3.29
C PHE A 371 -15.03 -14.10 -2.18
N ALA A 372 -14.61 -14.57 -1.01
CA ALA A 372 -15.49 -14.68 0.14
C ALA A 372 -15.94 -13.29 0.63
N THR A 373 -15.04 -12.34 0.70
CA THR A 373 -15.34 -10.95 1.09
C THR A 373 -16.30 -10.29 0.09
N TYR A 374 -16.11 -10.48 -1.20
CA TYR A 374 -17.07 -9.95 -2.18
C TYR A 374 -18.44 -10.64 -2.10
N SER A 375 -18.49 -11.89 -1.72
CA SER A 375 -19.75 -12.63 -1.52
C SER A 375 -20.61 -12.05 -0.40
N GLU A 376 -20.02 -11.41 0.60
CA GLU A 376 -20.74 -10.64 1.63
C GLU A 376 -21.57 -9.50 0.98
N ALA A 377 -20.95 -8.75 0.07
CA ALA A 377 -21.63 -7.68 -0.67
C ALA A 377 -22.75 -8.22 -1.59
N LEU A 378 -22.52 -9.39 -2.23
CA LEU A 378 -23.55 -10.06 -3.05
C LEU A 378 -24.72 -10.56 -2.20
N TRP A 379 -24.49 -10.98 -0.96
CA TRP A 379 -25.58 -11.27 -0.01
C TRP A 379 -26.40 -10.04 0.32
N MET A 380 -25.75 -8.88 0.53
CA MET A 380 -26.45 -7.61 0.76
C MET A 380 -27.21 -7.13 -0.48
N GLU A 381 -26.69 -7.40 -1.68
CA GLU A 381 -27.41 -7.16 -2.93
C GLU A 381 -28.66 -8.04 -3.02
N TYR A 382 -28.57 -9.31 -2.65
CA TYR A 382 -29.73 -10.21 -2.60
C TYR A 382 -30.81 -9.73 -1.64
N LEU A 383 -30.43 -9.25 -0.46
CA LEU A 383 -31.37 -8.81 0.56
C LEU A 383 -32.00 -7.43 0.25
N TYR A 384 -31.22 -6.47 -0.27
CA TYR A 384 -31.59 -5.06 -0.34
C TYR A 384 -31.51 -4.46 -1.75
N GLY A 385 -31.16 -5.27 -2.75
CA GLY A 385 -30.92 -4.82 -4.13
C GLY A 385 -29.65 -3.99 -4.27
N GLY A 386 -29.50 -3.25 -5.38
CA GLY A 386 -28.32 -2.44 -5.67
C GLY A 386 -27.97 -1.38 -4.61
N ALA A 387 -28.95 -0.97 -3.80
CA ALA A 387 -28.68 -0.07 -2.67
C ALA A 387 -27.91 -0.78 -1.53
N GLY A 388 -28.19 -2.07 -1.32
CA GLY A 388 -27.46 -2.90 -0.38
C GLY A 388 -26.03 -3.15 -0.82
N LEU A 389 -25.84 -3.48 -2.10
CA LEU A 389 -24.52 -3.64 -2.71
C LEU A 389 -23.68 -2.36 -2.52
N ARG A 390 -24.21 -1.23 -2.96
CA ARG A 390 -23.49 0.06 -2.89
C ARG A 390 -23.06 0.43 -1.47
N ALA A 391 -23.99 0.34 -0.50
CA ALA A 391 -23.68 0.67 0.88
C ALA A 391 -22.64 -0.28 1.51
N TYR A 392 -22.60 -1.56 1.07
CA TYR A 392 -21.60 -2.49 1.54
C TYR A 392 -20.24 -2.24 0.91
N MET A 393 -20.23 -1.91 -0.39
CA MET A 393 -18.99 -1.56 -1.11
C MET A 393 -18.38 -0.26 -0.59
N GLU A 394 -19.20 0.78 -0.32
CA GLU A 394 -18.76 2.03 0.30
C GLU A 394 -18.03 1.75 1.63
N GLU A 395 -18.63 0.92 2.51
CA GLU A 395 -17.99 0.56 3.78
C GLU A 395 -16.71 -0.27 3.60
N MET A 396 -16.68 -1.20 2.63
CA MET A 396 -15.52 -2.02 2.34
C MET A 396 -14.34 -1.17 1.83
N GLN A 397 -14.60 -0.24 0.91
CA GLN A 397 -13.63 0.70 0.37
C GLN A 397 -13.08 1.63 1.47
N ASP A 398 -13.97 2.26 2.24
CA ASP A 398 -13.59 3.14 3.36
C ASP A 398 -12.73 2.39 4.39
N TYR A 399 -13.05 1.13 4.66
CA TYR A 399 -12.26 0.32 5.59
C TYR A 399 -10.86 0.05 5.06
N TYR A 400 -10.72 -0.37 3.79
CA TYR A 400 -9.40 -0.61 3.18
C TYR A 400 -8.56 0.68 3.11
N VAL A 401 -9.14 1.76 2.58
CA VAL A 401 -8.47 3.07 2.49
C VAL A 401 -8.00 3.55 3.86
N GLY A 402 -8.87 3.42 4.88
CA GLY A 402 -8.52 3.76 6.26
C GLY A 402 -7.41 2.87 6.83
N TRP A 403 -7.39 1.58 6.50
CA TRP A 403 -6.35 0.64 6.92
C TRP A 403 -5.00 0.96 6.27
N GLU A 404 -4.93 1.14 4.95
CA GLU A 404 -3.70 1.46 4.23
C GLU A 404 -3.12 2.80 4.71
N ASN A 405 -3.93 3.86 4.75
CA ASN A 405 -3.50 5.18 5.21
C ASN A 405 -3.03 5.18 6.69
N SER A 406 -3.61 4.36 7.56
CA SER A 406 -3.23 4.33 8.98
C SER A 406 -2.05 3.42 9.30
N SER A 407 -1.89 2.33 8.55
CA SER A 407 -0.80 1.37 8.74
C SER A 407 0.49 1.81 8.05
N GLY A 408 0.37 2.61 6.98
CA GLY A 408 1.48 2.96 6.09
C GLY A 408 2.02 1.78 5.26
N HIS A 409 1.24 0.68 5.18
CA HIS A 409 1.63 -0.51 4.41
C HIS A 409 0.84 -0.57 3.10
N SER A 410 1.57 -0.52 2.00
CA SER A 410 1.04 -0.66 0.65
C SER A 410 1.82 -1.75 -0.07
N PHE A 411 1.17 -2.83 -0.49
CA PHE A 411 1.76 -3.95 -1.20
C PHE A 411 0.76 -4.63 -2.12
N PRO A 412 1.22 -5.39 -3.13
CA PRO A 412 0.35 -6.12 -4.05
C PRO A 412 -0.54 -7.15 -3.35
N ILE A 413 -1.69 -7.47 -3.95
CA ILE A 413 -2.55 -8.57 -3.51
C ILE A 413 -1.83 -9.92 -3.69
N TYR A 414 -1.12 -10.10 -4.80
CA TYR A 414 -0.34 -11.29 -5.06
C TYR A 414 0.93 -11.33 -4.24
N ASP A 415 1.24 -12.48 -3.61
CA ASP A 415 2.46 -12.75 -2.82
C ASP A 415 2.65 -11.77 -1.64
N PRO A 416 1.66 -11.67 -0.72
CA PRO A 416 1.72 -10.74 0.39
C PRO A 416 2.99 -10.94 1.25
N PRO A 417 3.55 -9.84 1.82
CA PRO A 417 4.73 -9.94 2.67
C PRO A 417 4.48 -10.82 3.90
N PRO A 418 5.52 -11.42 4.48
CA PRO A 418 5.39 -12.19 5.71
C PRO A 418 4.76 -11.36 6.85
N GLY A 419 3.73 -11.90 7.47
CA GLY A 419 2.94 -11.21 8.51
C GLY A 419 1.67 -10.52 7.99
N TYR A 420 1.40 -10.57 6.68
CA TYR A 420 0.26 -9.91 6.04
C TYR A 420 -0.62 -10.85 5.20
N LEU A 421 -0.44 -12.17 5.31
CA LEU A 421 -1.23 -13.16 4.57
C LEU A 421 -2.76 -13.02 4.77
N PHE A 422 -3.18 -12.54 5.93
CA PHE A 422 -4.58 -12.31 6.29
C PHE A 422 -4.87 -10.84 6.55
N SER A 423 -4.32 -9.95 5.72
CA SER A 423 -4.50 -8.51 5.85
C SER A 423 -5.70 -7.98 5.07
N SER A 424 -6.04 -6.72 5.27
CA SER A 424 -7.11 -6.04 4.54
C SER A 424 -6.88 -6.03 3.01
N THR A 425 -5.64 -6.22 2.57
CA THR A 425 -5.30 -6.28 1.14
C THR A 425 -5.89 -7.53 0.49
N GLU A 426 -5.78 -8.71 1.11
CA GLU A 426 -6.28 -9.98 0.59
C GLU A 426 -7.79 -10.13 0.73
N TYR A 427 -8.40 -9.38 1.64
CA TYR A 427 -9.85 -9.36 1.89
C TYR A 427 -10.54 -8.21 1.16
N ASP A 428 -10.43 -6.99 1.71
CA ASP A 428 -11.22 -5.85 1.27
C ASP A 428 -10.76 -5.30 -0.07
N LYS A 429 -9.45 -5.10 -0.29
CA LYS A 429 -8.96 -4.68 -1.60
C LYS A 429 -9.31 -5.72 -2.67
N ALA A 430 -9.07 -6.99 -2.40
CA ALA A 430 -9.37 -8.06 -3.34
C ALA A 430 -10.89 -8.15 -3.64
N GLY A 431 -11.74 -7.98 -2.62
CA GLY A 431 -13.19 -7.87 -2.81
C GLY A 431 -13.60 -6.67 -3.67
N CYS A 432 -12.95 -5.51 -3.47
CA CYS A 432 -13.14 -4.33 -4.33
C CYS A 432 -12.67 -4.58 -5.77
N VAL A 433 -11.56 -5.30 -5.96
CA VAL A 433 -11.07 -5.66 -7.30
C VAL A 433 -12.07 -6.53 -8.06
N LEU A 434 -12.69 -7.50 -7.40
CA LEU A 434 -13.77 -8.29 -8.01
C LEU A 434 -14.99 -7.44 -8.38
N HIS A 435 -15.33 -6.46 -7.55
CA HIS A 435 -16.40 -5.51 -7.84
C HIS A 435 -16.09 -4.64 -9.05
N MET A 436 -14.85 -4.12 -9.14
CA MET A 436 -14.37 -3.37 -10.31
C MET A 436 -14.34 -4.22 -11.58
N LEU A 437 -13.88 -5.49 -11.47
CA LEU A 437 -13.90 -6.41 -12.59
C LEU A 437 -15.32 -6.63 -13.13
N ARG A 438 -16.32 -6.78 -12.22
CA ARG A 438 -17.75 -6.85 -12.59
C ARG A 438 -18.18 -5.62 -13.39
N PHE A 439 -17.71 -4.44 -13.03
CA PHE A 439 -17.99 -3.21 -13.77
C PHE A 439 -17.33 -3.22 -15.18
N VAL A 440 -16.09 -3.67 -15.28
CA VAL A 440 -15.32 -3.71 -16.53
C VAL A 440 -15.91 -4.70 -17.53
N VAL A 441 -16.21 -5.93 -17.10
CA VAL A 441 -16.69 -7.00 -18.00
C VAL A 441 -18.22 -7.01 -18.16
N GLY A 442 -18.93 -6.33 -17.29
CA GLY A 442 -20.38 -6.27 -17.22
C GLY A 442 -21.00 -7.42 -16.42
N ASP A 443 -22.12 -7.10 -15.81
CA ASP A 443 -22.81 -7.91 -14.79
C ASP A 443 -23.04 -9.38 -15.20
N SER A 444 -23.66 -9.60 -16.37
CA SER A 444 -23.96 -10.95 -16.87
C SER A 444 -22.70 -11.76 -17.12
N THR A 445 -21.71 -11.13 -17.76
CA THR A 445 -20.44 -11.78 -18.10
C THR A 445 -19.68 -12.17 -16.84
N PHE A 446 -19.68 -11.30 -15.83
CA PHE A 446 -19.01 -11.58 -14.55
C PHE A 446 -19.52 -12.85 -13.86
N PHE A 447 -20.85 -13.01 -13.75
CA PHE A 447 -21.40 -14.23 -13.14
C PHE A 447 -21.25 -15.47 -14.02
N ASP A 448 -21.20 -15.31 -15.34
CA ASP A 448 -20.84 -16.42 -16.22
C ASP A 448 -19.36 -16.82 -16.06
N ILE A 449 -18.47 -15.86 -15.84
CA ILE A 449 -17.05 -16.08 -15.50
C ILE A 449 -16.93 -16.88 -14.20
N LEU A 450 -17.61 -16.47 -13.12
CA LEU A 450 -17.52 -17.16 -11.83
C LEU A 450 -17.98 -18.62 -11.95
N LYS A 451 -19.07 -18.87 -12.66
CA LYS A 451 -19.54 -20.25 -12.91
C LYS A 451 -18.56 -21.07 -13.73
N ALA A 452 -17.98 -20.48 -14.76
CA ALA A 452 -17.03 -21.17 -15.64
C ALA A 452 -15.72 -21.47 -14.92
N TYR A 453 -15.21 -20.50 -14.15
CA TYR A 453 -14.00 -20.67 -13.34
C TYR A 453 -14.17 -21.78 -12.31
N GLY A 454 -15.27 -21.75 -11.52
CA GLY A 454 -15.57 -22.81 -10.57
C GLY A 454 -15.68 -24.19 -11.24
N ALA A 455 -16.36 -24.29 -12.39
CA ALA A 455 -16.49 -25.54 -13.12
C ALA A 455 -15.17 -26.05 -13.74
N ALA A 456 -14.31 -25.15 -14.21
CA ALA A 456 -13.03 -25.52 -14.82
C ALA A 456 -12.02 -26.07 -13.80
N HIS A 457 -12.05 -25.56 -12.57
CA HIS A 457 -11.12 -25.92 -11.50
C HIS A 457 -11.79 -26.73 -10.37
N ALA A 458 -12.96 -27.30 -10.64
CA ALA A 458 -13.80 -28.07 -9.70
C ALA A 458 -13.02 -29.13 -8.93
N TYR A 459 -13.04 -29.04 -7.60
CA TYR A 459 -12.35 -29.98 -6.67
C TYR A 459 -10.82 -29.97 -6.83
N GLY A 460 -10.27 -28.95 -7.48
CA GLY A 460 -8.84 -28.76 -7.75
C GLY A 460 -8.35 -27.43 -7.18
N ASN A 461 -7.31 -26.92 -7.83
CA ASN A 461 -6.60 -25.72 -7.44
C ASN A 461 -6.53 -24.74 -8.61
N ALA A 462 -6.28 -23.47 -8.30
CA ALA A 462 -6.09 -22.44 -9.31
C ALA A 462 -5.06 -21.41 -8.85
N VAL A 463 -4.48 -20.73 -9.84
CA VAL A 463 -3.64 -19.53 -9.69
C VAL A 463 -4.35 -18.33 -10.31
N THR A 464 -3.83 -17.14 -10.08
CA THR A 464 -4.40 -15.88 -10.61
C THR A 464 -4.55 -15.92 -12.13
N GLU A 465 -3.56 -16.45 -12.85
CA GLU A 465 -3.56 -16.54 -14.30
C GLU A 465 -4.67 -17.45 -14.84
N ASP A 466 -5.06 -18.49 -14.09
CA ASP A 466 -6.19 -19.33 -14.44
C ASP A 466 -7.51 -18.56 -14.42
N PHE A 467 -7.70 -17.74 -13.39
CA PHE A 467 -8.88 -16.87 -13.27
C PHE A 467 -8.90 -15.79 -14.36
N GLN A 468 -7.77 -15.11 -14.57
CA GLN A 468 -7.60 -14.12 -15.66
C GLN A 468 -7.94 -14.72 -17.02
N GLY A 469 -7.41 -15.93 -17.33
CA GLY A 469 -7.67 -16.59 -18.59
C GLY A 469 -9.17 -16.85 -18.81
N VAL A 470 -9.92 -17.24 -17.78
CA VAL A 470 -11.39 -17.41 -17.87
C VAL A 470 -12.09 -16.07 -18.08
N CYS A 471 -11.60 -14.98 -17.42
CA CYS A 471 -12.14 -13.64 -17.60
C CYS A 471 -11.99 -13.14 -19.04
N GLU A 472 -10.82 -13.33 -19.64
CA GLU A 472 -10.52 -12.94 -21.00
C GLU A 472 -11.28 -13.77 -22.04
N ASP A 473 -11.33 -15.09 -21.85
CA ASP A 473 -12.05 -15.99 -22.76
C ASP A 473 -13.55 -15.67 -22.85
N LEU A 474 -14.19 -15.31 -21.75
CA LEU A 474 -15.63 -15.05 -21.72
C LEU A 474 -16.00 -13.60 -22.01
N SER A 475 -15.19 -12.63 -21.57
CA SER A 475 -15.42 -11.22 -21.88
C SER A 475 -15.01 -10.85 -23.31
N GLY A 476 -14.04 -11.59 -23.87
CA GLY A 476 -13.39 -11.26 -25.13
C GLY A 476 -12.54 -10.00 -25.07
N GLN A 477 -12.17 -9.55 -23.87
CA GLN A 477 -11.32 -8.39 -23.61
C GLN A 477 -9.92 -8.86 -23.20
N ASP A 478 -8.89 -8.10 -23.56
CA ASP A 478 -7.57 -8.18 -22.99
C ASP A 478 -7.61 -7.49 -21.62
N LEU A 479 -7.34 -8.23 -20.54
CA LEU A 479 -7.40 -7.76 -19.16
C LEU A 479 -6.04 -7.71 -18.48
N ASP A 480 -4.92 -7.89 -19.21
CA ASP A 480 -3.58 -7.76 -18.69
C ASP A 480 -3.42 -6.46 -17.89
N TRP A 481 -3.85 -5.31 -18.47
CA TRP A 481 -3.82 -4.00 -17.83
C TRP A 481 -4.55 -3.95 -16.48
N PHE A 482 -5.66 -4.67 -16.36
CA PHE A 482 -6.47 -4.69 -15.13
C PHE A 482 -5.78 -5.51 -14.04
N PHE A 483 -5.34 -6.73 -14.36
CA PHE A 483 -4.68 -7.59 -13.38
C PHE A 483 -3.32 -7.06 -12.98
N ASP A 484 -2.52 -6.52 -13.93
CA ASP A 484 -1.21 -5.96 -13.67
C ASP A 484 -1.28 -4.85 -12.61
N GLN A 485 -2.21 -3.92 -12.73
CA GLN A 485 -2.29 -2.78 -11.80
C GLN A 485 -3.02 -3.09 -10.49
N TRP A 486 -3.99 -4.00 -10.47
CA TRP A 486 -4.82 -4.23 -9.28
C TRP A 486 -4.39 -5.41 -8.44
N ILE A 487 -3.79 -6.44 -9.06
CA ILE A 487 -3.33 -7.65 -8.37
C ILE A 487 -1.83 -7.63 -8.10
N TYR A 488 -1.03 -7.17 -9.08
CA TYR A 488 0.42 -7.23 -9.01
C TYR A 488 1.09 -5.90 -8.61
N GLN A 489 0.34 -4.81 -8.47
CA GLN A 489 0.84 -3.52 -7.99
C GLN A 489 0.18 -3.10 -6.67
N PRO A 490 0.89 -2.31 -5.84
CA PRO A 490 0.35 -1.79 -4.58
C PRO A 490 -0.56 -0.57 -4.81
N GLY A 491 -1.26 -0.14 -3.75
CA GLY A 491 -1.96 1.13 -3.70
C GLY A 491 -3.34 1.12 -4.35
N PHE A 492 -3.89 2.32 -4.48
CA PHE A 492 -5.16 2.65 -5.11
C PHE A 492 -5.16 4.12 -5.54
N PRO A 493 -5.99 4.53 -6.51
CA PRO A 493 -6.02 5.92 -6.98
C PRO A 493 -6.58 6.89 -5.93
N LYS A 494 -5.92 8.04 -5.79
CA LYS A 494 -6.42 9.20 -5.04
C LYS A 494 -6.78 10.28 -6.03
N ILE A 495 -8.07 10.52 -6.20
CA ILE A 495 -8.59 11.38 -7.27
C ILE A 495 -9.11 12.69 -6.68
N SER A 496 -8.45 13.80 -7.01
CA SER A 496 -9.03 15.12 -6.83
C SER A 496 -9.77 15.54 -8.08
N PHE A 497 -10.97 16.05 -7.94
CA PHE A 497 -11.74 16.53 -9.07
C PHE A 497 -12.38 17.90 -8.83
N ALA A 498 -12.47 18.67 -9.91
CA ALA A 498 -13.22 19.93 -9.95
C ALA A 498 -14.10 19.98 -11.17
N TRP A 499 -15.17 20.76 -11.11
CA TRP A 499 -16.06 20.92 -12.22
C TRP A 499 -16.58 22.35 -12.37
N ASN A 500 -16.91 22.72 -13.59
CA ASN A 500 -17.65 23.94 -13.93
C ASN A 500 -18.57 23.67 -15.13
N TYR A 501 -19.36 24.66 -15.53
CA TYR A 501 -20.15 24.54 -16.73
C TYR A 501 -20.29 25.86 -17.49
N GLU A 502 -20.56 25.76 -18.78
CA GLU A 502 -20.78 26.88 -19.67
C GLU A 502 -22.14 26.76 -20.36
N LEU A 503 -22.85 27.88 -20.49
CA LEU A 503 -24.06 27.92 -21.28
C LEU A 503 -23.72 27.95 -22.77
N GLN A 504 -24.06 26.90 -23.50
CA GLN A 504 -23.86 26.82 -24.94
C GLN A 504 -24.93 27.60 -25.71
N ARG A 505 -24.55 28.45 -26.66
CA ARG A 505 -25.49 29.28 -27.42
C ARG A 505 -26.51 28.40 -28.15
N GLY A 506 -27.71 28.25 -27.57
CA GLY A 506 -28.93 27.76 -28.18
C GLY A 506 -29.34 26.31 -27.85
N THR A 507 -28.57 25.51 -27.14
CA THR A 507 -28.85 24.06 -27.00
C THR A 507 -28.42 23.39 -25.68
N GLY A 508 -28.22 24.10 -24.57
CA GLY A 508 -27.92 23.43 -23.30
C GLY A 508 -26.61 23.88 -22.63
N TYR A 509 -26.02 23.02 -21.86
CA TYR A 509 -24.86 23.28 -21.02
C TYR A 509 -23.71 22.34 -21.41
N LEU A 510 -22.48 22.82 -21.32
CA LEU A 510 -21.28 22.01 -21.39
C LEU A 510 -20.67 21.95 -19.98
N VAL A 511 -20.62 20.77 -19.39
CA VAL A 511 -19.96 20.54 -18.11
C VAL A 511 -18.53 20.13 -18.37
N ASN A 512 -17.60 20.84 -17.76
CA ASN A 512 -16.18 20.49 -17.76
C ASN A 512 -15.88 19.85 -16.40
N VAL A 513 -15.28 18.66 -16.42
CA VAL A 513 -14.79 17.96 -15.22
C VAL A 513 -13.30 17.73 -15.39
N SER A 514 -12.54 18.17 -14.41
CA SER A 514 -11.09 17.93 -14.36
C SER A 514 -10.83 16.91 -13.27
N LEU A 515 -10.07 15.87 -13.60
CA LEU A 515 -9.68 14.80 -12.68
C LEU A 515 -8.15 14.75 -12.62
N VAL A 516 -7.62 14.54 -11.42
CA VAL A 516 -6.17 14.36 -11.21
C VAL A 516 -5.95 13.21 -10.24
N GLN A 517 -5.12 12.25 -10.63
CA GLN A 517 -4.63 11.19 -9.77
C GLN A 517 -3.42 11.70 -8.99
N GLN A 518 -3.49 11.64 -7.65
CA GLN A 518 -2.50 12.25 -6.72
C GLN A 518 -1.86 11.23 -5.76
N GLN A 519 -1.97 9.94 -6.03
CA GLN A 519 -1.34 8.90 -5.19
C GLN A 519 0.18 8.99 -5.28
N GLN A 520 0.85 8.81 -4.13
CA GLN A 520 2.31 8.80 -4.03
C GLN A 520 2.91 7.40 -4.21
N SER A 521 2.09 6.36 -4.17
CA SER A 521 2.50 4.98 -4.37
C SER A 521 1.58 4.28 -5.36
N GLY A 522 2.12 3.36 -6.15
CA GLY A 522 1.40 2.65 -7.20
C GLY A 522 1.48 3.33 -8.56
N PRO A 523 0.88 2.70 -9.59
CA PRO A 523 0.87 3.25 -10.95
C PRO A 523 -0.13 4.40 -11.10
N ILE A 524 -0.09 5.11 -12.23
CA ILE A 524 -1.27 5.83 -12.74
C ILE A 524 -2.26 4.76 -13.17
N PHE A 525 -3.43 4.74 -12.53
CA PHE A 525 -4.43 3.71 -12.76
C PHE A 525 -5.26 4.00 -14.00
N GLU A 526 -5.34 3.03 -14.90
CA GLU A 526 -6.27 3.03 -16.01
C GLU A 526 -7.60 2.40 -15.55
N MET A 527 -8.74 3.11 -15.71
CA MET A 527 -10.02 2.59 -15.26
C MET A 527 -11.23 3.34 -15.87
N PRO A 528 -12.36 2.67 -16.10
CA PRO A 528 -13.61 3.33 -16.36
C PRO A 528 -14.16 3.96 -15.07
N VAL A 529 -14.59 5.20 -15.13
CA VAL A 529 -15.17 5.94 -13.99
C VAL A 529 -16.54 6.51 -14.36
N GLU A 530 -17.52 6.30 -13.50
CA GLU A 530 -18.83 6.94 -13.67
C GLU A 530 -18.82 8.39 -13.18
N ILE A 531 -19.38 9.28 -14.00
CA ILE A 531 -19.64 10.68 -13.63
C ILE A 531 -21.15 10.88 -13.55
N GLY A 532 -21.65 11.17 -12.36
CA GLY A 532 -23.05 11.49 -12.10
C GLY A 532 -23.29 12.99 -12.09
N ILE A 533 -24.09 13.51 -13.00
CA ILE A 533 -24.44 14.93 -13.03
C ILE A 533 -25.88 15.10 -12.61
N THR A 534 -26.10 15.78 -11.50
CA THR A 534 -27.43 16.08 -10.95
C THR A 534 -28.04 17.26 -11.69
N THR A 535 -29.27 17.09 -12.16
CA THR A 535 -30.09 18.14 -12.80
C THR A 535 -31.44 18.26 -12.08
N ALA A 536 -32.28 19.20 -12.49
CA ALA A 536 -33.62 19.35 -11.93
C ALA A 536 -34.52 18.13 -12.19
N SER A 537 -34.30 17.37 -13.26
CA SER A 537 -35.09 16.17 -13.61
C SER A 537 -34.51 14.87 -13.07
N GLY A 538 -33.27 14.86 -12.53
CA GLY A 538 -32.60 13.68 -11.97
C GLY A 538 -31.13 13.67 -12.26
N THR A 539 -30.48 12.54 -12.01
CA THR A 539 -29.05 12.35 -12.26
C THR A 539 -28.83 11.73 -13.64
N VAL A 540 -27.95 12.34 -14.42
CA VAL A 540 -27.43 11.81 -15.69
C VAL A 540 -26.11 11.14 -15.38
N LEU A 541 -25.94 9.87 -15.80
CA LEU A 541 -24.70 9.11 -15.66
C LEU A 541 -23.98 9.02 -17.00
N ASP A 542 -22.70 9.24 -16.98
CA ASP A 542 -21.80 8.94 -18.09
C ASP A 542 -20.58 8.18 -17.58
N THR A 543 -19.93 7.37 -18.43
CA THR A 543 -18.75 6.58 -18.06
C THR A 543 -17.60 6.99 -18.94
N VAL A 544 -16.50 7.36 -18.34
CA VAL A 544 -15.28 7.80 -19.03
C VAL A 544 -14.13 6.88 -18.64
N LEU A 545 -13.21 6.64 -19.57
CA LEU A 545 -11.95 5.99 -19.25
C LEU A 545 -10.97 7.06 -18.81
N ILE A 546 -10.30 6.86 -17.69
CA ILE A 546 -9.17 7.67 -17.24
C ILE A 546 -7.91 6.81 -17.32
N ASP A 547 -6.85 7.29 -17.96
CA ASP A 547 -5.58 6.58 -18.21
C ASP A 547 -4.35 7.51 -18.13
N GLU A 548 -4.56 8.77 -17.73
CA GLU A 548 -3.49 9.76 -17.54
C GLU A 548 -3.52 10.31 -16.09
N GLU A 549 -2.44 10.92 -15.66
CA GLU A 549 -2.34 11.59 -14.36
C GLU A 549 -3.40 12.69 -14.22
N ALA A 550 -3.67 13.43 -15.30
CA ALA A 550 -4.66 14.50 -15.32
C ALA A 550 -5.57 14.42 -16.55
N GLU A 551 -6.87 14.35 -16.33
CA GLU A 551 -7.90 14.24 -17.35
C GLU A 551 -8.82 15.46 -17.41
N GLN A 552 -9.19 15.85 -18.65
CA GLN A 552 -10.19 16.89 -18.92
C GLN A 552 -11.36 16.31 -19.69
N ILE A 553 -12.52 16.27 -19.05
CA ILE A 553 -13.72 15.66 -19.57
C ILE A 553 -14.77 16.74 -19.86
N GLN A 554 -15.43 16.66 -21.02
CA GLN A 554 -16.49 17.58 -21.41
C GLN A 554 -17.77 16.82 -21.70
N LEU A 555 -18.83 17.12 -20.96
CA LEU A 555 -20.14 16.47 -21.05
C LEU A 555 -21.21 17.49 -21.44
N ALA A 556 -21.97 17.21 -22.51
CA ALA A 556 -23.04 18.08 -22.98
C ALA A 556 -24.38 17.71 -22.31
N LEU A 557 -25.10 18.70 -21.78
CA LEU A 557 -26.38 18.52 -21.09
C LEU A 557 -27.45 19.45 -21.68
N GLU A 558 -28.71 19.00 -21.62
CA GLU A 558 -29.86 19.83 -21.99
C GLU A 558 -30.34 20.70 -20.82
N GLU A 559 -30.15 20.26 -19.58
CA GLU A 559 -30.56 20.93 -18.35
C GLU A 559 -29.36 21.48 -17.58
N GLU A 560 -29.62 22.50 -16.74
CA GLU A 560 -28.58 23.09 -15.89
C GLU A 560 -28.06 22.08 -14.89
N PRO A 561 -26.71 21.86 -14.82
CA PRO A 561 -26.11 21.00 -13.84
C PRO A 561 -26.19 21.66 -12.44
N LEU A 562 -26.59 20.88 -11.46
CA LEU A 562 -26.73 21.31 -10.07
C LEU A 562 -25.59 20.74 -9.18
N GLY A 563 -24.90 19.71 -9.64
CA GLY A 563 -23.79 19.06 -8.97
C GLY A 563 -23.20 17.94 -9.80
N VAL A 564 -21.95 17.59 -9.53
CA VAL A 564 -21.25 16.47 -10.12
C VAL A 564 -20.80 15.54 -9.00
N GLN A 565 -20.92 14.24 -9.19
CA GLN A 565 -20.41 13.19 -8.32
C GLN A 565 -19.52 12.25 -9.13
N LEU A 566 -18.37 11.95 -8.62
CA LEU A 566 -17.48 10.93 -9.19
C LEU A 566 -17.87 9.59 -8.61
N ASP A 567 -18.06 8.59 -9.47
CA ASP A 567 -18.41 7.22 -9.12
C ASP A 567 -19.58 7.11 -8.12
N PRO A 568 -20.79 7.58 -8.46
CA PRO A 568 -21.91 7.63 -7.55
C PRO A 568 -22.50 6.26 -7.19
N ASN A 569 -22.08 5.20 -7.87
CA ASN A 569 -22.49 3.81 -7.61
C ASN A 569 -21.44 2.99 -6.87
N GLU A 570 -20.32 3.60 -6.45
CA GLU A 570 -19.23 2.97 -5.68
C GLU A 570 -18.62 1.75 -6.37
N TRP A 571 -18.39 1.87 -7.69
CA TRP A 571 -17.73 0.82 -8.47
C TRP A 571 -16.23 0.75 -8.21
N LEU A 572 -15.59 1.89 -7.90
CA LEU A 572 -14.15 2.07 -7.92
C LEU A 572 -13.57 2.16 -6.51
N LEU A 573 -12.60 1.33 -6.20
CA LEU A 573 -11.76 1.55 -5.01
C LEU A 573 -10.88 2.78 -5.23
N CYS A 574 -11.25 3.90 -4.62
CA CYS A 574 -10.49 5.14 -4.71
C CYS A 574 -10.78 6.09 -3.54
N GLU A 575 -9.85 6.98 -3.26
CA GLU A 575 -10.10 8.17 -2.44
C GLU A 575 -10.54 9.30 -3.37
N LYS A 576 -11.67 9.95 -3.06
CA LYS A 576 -12.29 10.99 -3.92
C LYS A 576 -12.35 12.30 -3.15
N GLU A 577 -11.81 13.40 -3.74
CA GLU A 577 -11.90 14.73 -3.17
C GLU A 577 -12.44 15.73 -4.20
N GLU A 578 -13.59 16.36 -3.89
CA GLU A 578 -14.10 17.47 -4.69
C GLU A 578 -13.46 18.78 -4.26
N VAL A 579 -12.71 19.40 -5.16
CA VAL A 579 -12.01 20.66 -4.92
C VAL A 579 -12.90 21.84 -5.27
N HIS A 580 -13.42 22.51 -4.26
CA HIS A 580 -14.23 23.72 -4.43
C HIS A 580 -13.36 24.97 -4.49
N VAL A 581 -12.95 25.37 -5.70
CA VAL A 581 -12.23 26.63 -5.93
C VAL A 581 -13.14 27.62 -6.67
N THR A 582 -13.11 28.87 -6.21
CA THR A 582 -13.96 29.94 -6.77
C THR A 582 -13.17 30.93 -7.61
N GLU A 583 -11.83 30.82 -7.63
CA GLU A 583 -10.92 31.72 -8.36
C GLU A 583 -9.68 30.91 -8.82
N PRO A 584 -8.95 31.39 -9.83
CA PRO A 584 -7.68 30.79 -10.20
C PRO A 584 -6.68 30.77 -9.03
N ILE A 585 -5.79 29.76 -9.03
CA ILE A 585 -4.66 29.68 -8.08
C ILE A 585 -3.43 29.35 -8.94
N LEU A 586 -2.70 30.39 -9.35
CA LEU A 586 -1.53 30.24 -10.18
C LEU A 586 -0.28 30.10 -9.31
N VAL A 587 0.44 29.01 -9.46
CA VAL A 587 1.74 28.77 -8.83
C VAL A 587 2.82 28.65 -9.89
N MET A 588 4.05 28.97 -9.55
CA MET A 588 5.17 28.76 -10.45
C MET A 588 5.68 27.33 -10.28
N ASP A 589 5.59 26.55 -11.35
CA ASP A 589 6.05 25.17 -11.38
C ASP A 589 7.57 25.13 -11.64
N GLN A 590 8.01 25.73 -12.74
CA GLN A 590 9.42 25.76 -13.12
C GLN A 590 9.77 27.01 -13.92
N TYR A 591 11.05 27.20 -14.18
CA TYR A 591 11.54 28.23 -15.10
C TYR A 591 12.63 27.67 -16.03
N THR A 592 12.80 28.33 -17.15
CA THR A 592 13.89 28.07 -18.11
C THR A 592 14.56 29.38 -18.48
N ILE A 593 15.86 29.36 -18.54
CA ILE A 593 16.68 30.45 -19.07
C ILE A 593 17.11 30.07 -20.49
N ASP A 594 16.78 30.94 -21.46
CA ASP A 594 17.27 30.86 -22.84
C ASP A 594 18.27 32.00 -23.04
N ASP A 595 19.54 31.67 -23.06
CA ASP A 595 20.68 32.55 -23.11
C ASP A 595 21.48 32.35 -24.42
N ALA A 596 22.49 33.22 -24.67
CA ALA A 596 23.21 33.27 -25.92
C ALA A 596 24.16 32.09 -26.16
N ASP A 597 24.71 31.47 -25.10
CA ASP A 597 25.64 30.34 -25.18
C ASP A 597 24.95 28.98 -24.89
N GLY A 598 23.71 29.01 -24.41
CA GLY A 598 22.83 27.86 -24.24
C GLY A 598 23.20 26.97 -23.04
N ASP A 599 23.88 27.53 -22.06
CA ASP A 599 24.24 26.79 -20.84
C ASP A 599 23.09 26.77 -19.81
N GLY A 600 22.12 27.70 -19.91
CA GLY A 600 20.92 27.80 -19.09
C GLY A 600 21.09 28.63 -17.83
N TRP A 601 22.18 29.39 -17.68
CA TRP A 601 22.42 30.36 -16.63
C TRP A 601 22.78 31.71 -17.22
N VAL A 602 22.48 32.78 -16.48
CA VAL A 602 22.83 34.13 -16.93
C VAL A 602 24.14 34.56 -16.30
N SER A 603 25.19 34.57 -17.09
CA SER A 603 26.51 34.99 -16.66
C SER A 603 26.70 36.52 -16.80
N PRO A 604 27.64 37.14 -16.03
CA PRO A 604 27.95 38.55 -16.18
C PRO A 604 28.32 38.95 -17.62
N GLY A 605 27.59 39.90 -18.18
CA GLY A 605 27.74 40.37 -19.55
C GLY A 605 26.70 39.85 -20.52
N GLU A 606 25.79 38.97 -20.08
CA GLU A 606 24.78 38.33 -20.88
C GLU A 606 23.39 38.94 -20.79
N THR A 607 22.59 38.60 -21.74
CA THR A 607 21.14 38.86 -21.84
C THR A 607 20.43 37.54 -22.09
N ALA A 608 19.38 37.27 -21.34
CA ALA A 608 18.64 36.07 -21.43
C ALA A 608 17.12 36.28 -21.44
N ASP A 609 16.44 35.36 -22.01
CA ASP A 609 14.99 35.22 -21.97
C ASP A 609 14.63 34.29 -20.79
N LEU A 610 13.75 34.78 -19.90
CA LEU A 610 13.20 33.97 -18.79
C LEU A 610 11.81 33.49 -19.16
N ILE A 611 11.70 32.20 -19.28
CA ILE A 611 10.45 31.49 -19.53
C ILE A 611 10.02 30.88 -18.19
N VAL A 612 8.83 31.26 -17.74
CA VAL A 612 8.22 30.75 -16.49
C VAL A 612 7.04 29.85 -16.85
N SER A 613 7.01 28.65 -16.30
CA SER A 613 5.84 27.76 -16.33
C SER A 613 5.00 28.00 -15.08
N LEU A 614 3.70 28.16 -15.28
CA LEU A 614 2.70 28.30 -14.22
C LEU A 614 1.79 27.10 -14.26
N GLU A 615 1.49 26.52 -13.10
CA GLU A 615 0.42 25.56 -12.90
C GLU A 615 -0.78 26.28 -12.29
N ASN A 616 -2.00 25.91 -12.68
CA ASN A 616 -3.22 26.46 -12.12
C ASN A 616 -3.93 25.43 -11.23
N GLN A 617 -3.86 25.59 -9.95
CA GLN A 617 -4.54 24.76 -8.93
C GLN A 617 -5.96 25.26 -8.60
N GLY A 618 -6.49 26.21 -9.40
CA GLY A 618 -7.79 26.83 -9.21
C GLY A 618 -8.68 26.78 -10.46
N THR A 619 -9.74 27.59 -10.50
CA THR A 619 -10.59 27.69 -11.68
C THR A 619 -9.81 28.16 -12.90
N THR A 620 -10.30 27.90 -14.11
CA THR A 620 -9.64 28.31 -15.35
C THR A 620 -9.20 29.76 -15.34
N ALA A 621 -7.93 30.01 -15.55
CA ALA A 621 -7.32 31.34 -15.61
C ALA A 621 -7.23 31.80 -17.07
N CYS A 622 -7.89 32.93 -17.40
CA CYS A 622 -7.89 33.48 -18.76
C CYS A 622 -7.28 34.87 -18.77
N GLY A 623 -6.62 35.24 -19.89
CA GLY A 623 -6.03 36.56 -20.09
C GLY A 623 -4.91 36.85 -19.09
N ILE A 624 -4.10 35.85 -18.80
CA ILE A 624 -3.05 35.91 -17.81
C ILE A 624 -1.92 36.81 -18.31
N THR A 625 -1.54 37.79 -17.49
CA THR A 625 -0.41 38.71 -17.75
C THR A 625 0.50 38.73 -16.54
N GLY A 626 1.80 38.54 -16.75
CA GLY A 626 2.84 38.63 -15.73
C GLY A 626 3.63 39.94 -15.82
N ILE A 627 4.02 40.49 -14.68
CA ILE A 627 4.95 41.59 -14.59
C ILE A 627 6.12 41.20 -13.67
N LEU A 628 7.32 41.10 -14.27
CA LEU A 628 8.55 40.74 -13.58
C LEU A 628 9.18 42.02 -12.96
N ARG A 629 9.66 41.93 -11.72
CA ARG A 629 10.39 42.96 -11.01
C ARG A 629 11.58 42.36 -10.23
N THR A 630 12.58 43.21 -10.02
CA THR A 630 13.68 42.96 -9.10
C THR A 630 14.13 44.27 -8.45
N ASP A 631 14.61 44.18 -7.22
CA ASP A 631 15.29 45.26 -6.51
C ASP A 631 16.83 45.12 -6.63
N ASP A 632 17.32 44.16 -7.40
CA ASP A 632 18.74 43.92 -7.61
C ASP A 632 19.32 44.95 -8.61
N ASP A 633 20.25 45.77 -8.14
CA ASP A 633 20.89 46.82 -8.95
C ASP A 633 21.81 46.27 -10.06
N GLU A 634 22.21 45.00 -9.97
CA GLU A 634 23.07 44.30 -10.95
C GLU A 634 22.26 43.57 -12.01
N VAL A 635 20.91 43.61 -11.95
CA VAL A 635 20.02 43.00 -12.96
C VAL A 635 19.21 44.09 -13.66
N ILE A 636 19.25 44.11 -14.99
CA ILE A 636 18.54 45.09 -15.82
C ILE A 636 17.42 44.37 -16.58
N ILE A 637 16.17 44.55 -16.19
CA ILE A 637 15.02 44.03 -16.87
C ILE A 637 14.76 44.85 -18.13
N ALA A 638 14.90 44.25 -19.32
CA ALA A 638 14.68 44.88 -20.59
C ALA A 638 13.22 44.78 -21.06
N ASP A 639 12.58 43.62 -20.87
CA ASP A 639 11.12 43.42 -21.01
C ASP A 639 10.57 42.78 -19.72
N SER A 640 9.71 43.54 -19.05
CA SER A 640 9.14 43.16 -17.77
C SER A 640 7.75 42.54 -17.90
N THR A 641 7.20 42.37 -19.10
CA THR A 641 5.80 41.92 -19.29
C THR A 641 5.73 40.69 -20.13
N ALA A 642 4.92 39.74 -19.69
CA ALA A 642 4.64 38.49 -20.43
C ALA A 642 3.14 38.18 -20.44
N ASN A 643 2.72 37.45 -21.45
CA ASN A 643 1.38 36.87 -21.51
C ASN A 643 1.48 35.35 -21.53
N PHE A 644 0.58 34.72 -20.79
CA PHE A 644 0.44 33.27 -20.75
C PHE A 644 -0.85 32.89 -21.49
N GLU A 645 -0.90 31.69 -22.00
CA GLU A 645 -2.13 31.13 -22.57
C GLU A 645 -3.19 30.91 -21.48
N GLU A 646 -4.38 30.45 -21.86
CA GLU A 646 -5.40 30.02 -20.90
C GLU A 646 -4.90 28.78 -20.16
N ILE A 647 -4.88 28.82 -18.83
CA ILE A 647 -4.47 27.70 -18.00
C ILE A 647 -5.68 27.18 -17.24
N ARG A 648 -6.06 25.93 -17.53
CA ARG A 648 -7.18 25.25 -16.88
C ARG A 648 -6.75 24.64 -15.56
N PHE A 649 -7.72 24.13 -14.80
CA PHE A 649 -7.46 23.47 -13.52
C PHE A 649 -6.42 22.33 -13.66
N TYR A 650 -5.39 22.33 -12.83
CA TYR A 650 -4.23 21.41 -12.85
C TYR A 650 -3.54 21.30 -14.23
N GLN A 651 -3.62 22.32 -15.03
CA GLN A 651 -2.84 22.42 -16.27
C GLN A 651 -1.73 23.45 -16.09
N SER A 652 -0.64 23.22 -16.80
CA SER A 652 0.47 24.17 -16.86
C SER A 652 0.45 24.97 -18.16
N GLY A 653 0.99 26.19 -18.11
CA GLY A 653 1.19 27.04 -19.28
C GLY A 653 2.36 27.97 -19.05
N ASP A 654 3.04 28.35 -20.11
CA ASP A 654 4.24 29.17 -20.05
C ASP A 654 4.12 30.48 -20.84
N ASN A 655 5.16 31.32 -20.74
CA ASN A 655 5.28 32.58 -21.47
C ASN A 655 6.27 32.50 -22.64
N THR A 656 6.49 31.34 -23.24
CA THR A 656 7.46 31.15 -24.35
C THR A 656 7.21 32.10 -25.53
N LEU A 657 5.94 32.48 -25.80
CA LEU A 657 5.60 33.42 -26.86
C LEU A 657 5.98 34.88 -26.57
N THR A 658 6.11 35.23 -25.30
CA THR A 658 6.44 36.57 -24.79
C THR A 658 7.32 36.45 -23.56
N PRO A 659 8.60 35.99 -23.68
CA PRO A 659 9.47 35.80 -22.54
C PRO A 659 9.77 37.11 -21.84
N PHE A 660 10.06 37.05 -20.54
CA PHE A 660 10.69 38.17 -19.87
C PHE A 660 12.15 38.30 -20.31
N VAL A 661 12.67 39.50 -20.50
CA VAL A 661 14.05 39.69 -20.95
C VAL A 661 14.82 40.51 -19.92
N PHE A 662 15.94 39.97 -19.48
CA PHE A 662 16.84 40.71 -18.59
C PHE A 662 18.31 40.50 -18.97
N SER A 663 19.18 41.39 -18.46
CA SER A 663 20.62 41.33 -18.69
C SER A 663 21.39 41.63 -17.45
N VAL A 664 22.61 41.14 -17.35
CA VAL A 664 23.53 41.32 -16.24
C VAL A 664 24.78 42.03 -16.74
N PRO A 665 25.20 43.16 -16.16
CA PRO A 665 26.43 43.88 -16.52
C PRO A 665 27.68 42.99 -16.42
N ALA A 666 28.66 43.23 -17.28
CA ALA A 666 29.88 42.39 -17.34
C ALA A 666 30.75 42.48 -16.08
N GLU A 667 30.59 43.51 -15.29
CA GLU A 667 31.29 43.73 -14.04
C GLU A 667 30.59 43.11 -12.81
N SER A 668 29.42 42.56 -12.95
CA SER A 668 28.69 41.88 -11.87
C SER A 668 29.46 40.69 -11.36
N SER A 669 29.33 40.42 -10.09
CA SER A 669 29.85 39.19 -9.48
C SER A 669 28.78 38.14 -9.38
N PRO A 670 29.10 36.83 -9.42
CA PRO A 670 28.11 35.77 -9.20
C PRO A 670 27.38 35.96 -7.84
N HIS A 671 26.05 35.87 -7.84
CA HIS A 671 25.20 36.06 -6.65
C HIS A 671 23.79 35.55 -6.87
N TRP A 672 22.98 35.47 -5.81
CA TRP A 672 21.54 35.25 -5.91
C TRP A 672 20.80 36.53 -6.19
N ALA A 673 20.00 36.60 -7.26
CA ALA A 673 19.13 37.75 -7.55
C ALA A 673 17.67 37.40 -7.17
N ASP A 674 17.05 38.26 -6.37
CA ASP A 674 15.64 38.10 -5.98
C ASP A 674 14.72 38.77 -7.01
N PHE A 675 13.68 38.02 -7.43
CA PHE A 675 12.65 38.46 -8.37
C PHE A 675 11.26 38.36 -7.77
N THR A 676 10.37 39.16 -8.30
CA THR A 676 8.95 39.17 -7.99
C THR A 676 8.14 39.13 -9.29
N LEU A 677 7.30 38.13 -9.46
CA LEU A 677 6.37 38.02 -10.57
C LEU A 677 4.95 38.36 -10.08
N GLN A 678 4.41 39.46 -10.62
CA GLN A 678 3.05 39.87 -10.36
C GLN A 678 2.16 39.34 -11.50
N LEU A 679 1.20 38.49 -11.16
CA LEU A 679 0.25 37.90 -12.10
C LEU A 679 -1.11 38.56 -12.00
N PHE A 680 -1.75 38.74 -13.15
CA PHE A 680 -3.11 39.26 -13.30
C PHE A 680 -3.88 38.34 -14.26
N ALA A 681 -5.14 38.08 -13.94
CA ALA A 681 -6.01 37.33 -14.85
C ALA A 681 -7.45 37.91 -14.84
N ALA A 682 -8.34 37.41 -15.68
CA ALA A 682 -9.75 37.79 -15.70
C ALA A 682 -10.42 37.60 -14.34
N GLY A 683 -11.44 38.40 -14.03
CA GLY A 683 -12.14 38.36 -12.73
C GLY A 683 -11.45 39.11 -11.61
N ASP A 684 -10.58 40.10 -11.92
CA ASP A 684 -9.81 40.89 -10.95
C ASP A 684 -8.78 40.05 -10.16
N TYR A 685 -8.41 38.86 -10.65
CA TYR A 685 -7.38 38.00 -10.03
C TYR A 685 -6.02 38.68 -10.03
N GLN A 686 -5.35 38.60 -8.89
CA GLN A 686 -3.98 39.11 -8.70
C GLN A 686 -3.21 38.20 -7.74
N GLU A 687 -2.03 37.74 -8.16
CA GLU A 687 -1.11 36.98 -7.34
C GLU A 687 0.31 37.52 -7.44
N THR A 688 1.14 37.29 -6.44
CA THR A 688 2.54 37.75 -6.43
C THR A 688 3.43 36.61 -5.97
N ILE A 689 4.26 36.12 -6.88
CA ILE A 689 5.21 35.04 -6.65
C ILE A 689 6.61 35.64 -6.49
N ALA A 690 7.27 35.33 -5.37
CA ALA A 690 8.67 35.71 -5.14
C ALA A 690 9.55 34.47 -5.38
N PHE A 691 10.61 34.65 -6.15
CA PHE A 691 11.59 33.59 -6.43
C PHE A 691 12.98 34.22 -6.61
N ARG A 692 14.01 33.38 -6.70
CA ARG A 692 15.39 33.83 -6.96
C ARG A 692 16.04 33.04 -8.05
N LEU A 693 16.97 33.66 -8.75
CA LEU A 693 17.79 33.06 -9.77
C LEU A 693 19.27 33.20 -9.45
N PRO A 694 20.09 32.19 -9.77
CA PRO A 694 21.54 32.35 -9.70
C PRO A 694 22.02 33.21 -10.87
N ILE A 695 22.82 34.23 -10.54
CA ILE A 695 23.59 35.00 -11.54
C ILE A 695 24.99 34.40 -11.58
N GLY A 696 25.41 33.94 -12.74
CA GLY A 696 26.61 33.13 -12.96
C GLY A 696 26.34 31.65 -12.80
N VAL A 697 27.26 30.83 -13.31
CA VAL A 697 27.15 29.36 -13.25
C VAL A 697 27.25 28.87 -11.80
N PRO A 698 26.25 28.10 -11.31
CA PRO A 698 26.34 27.49 -9.99
C PRO A 698 27.50 26.50 -9.89
N THR A 699 28.15 26.46 -8.75
CA THR A 699 29.28 25.55 -8.51
C THR A 699 28.86 24.23 -7.91
N VAL A 700 27.65 24.14 -7.36
CA VAL A 700 27.09 22.94 -6.71
C VAL A 700 25.79 22.55 -7.43
N LEU A 701 25.69 21.27 -7.78
CA LEU A 701 24.42 20.66 -8.16
C LEU A 701 23.90 19.82 -6.99
N LEU A 702 22.70 20.09 -6.56
CA LEU A 702 21.94 19.30 -5.59
C LEU A 702 20.99 18.41 -6.35
N VAL A 703 21.14 17.09 -6.20
CA VAL A 703 20.29 16.10 -6.85
C VAL A 703 19.41 15.45 -5.80
N ASP A 704 18.14 15.69 -5.94
CA ASP A 704 17.06 15.19 -5.13
C ASP A 704 16.53 13.89 -5.76
N ASP A 705 16.73 12.77 -5.06
CA ASP A 705 16.40 11.42 -5.52
C ASP A 705 15.83 10.65 -4.32
N ASP A 706 14.92 11.29 -3.57
CA ASP A 706 14.41 10.81 -2.28
C ASP A 706 12.99 10.20 -2.37
N GLY A 707 12.44 10.06 -3.61
CA GLY A 707 11.11 9.50 -3.85
C GLY A 707 9.97 10.47 -3.50
N GLY A 708 10.23 11.80 -3.55
CA GLY A 708 9.25 12.87 -3.38
C GLY A 708 9.08 13.34 -1.94
N GLY A 709 10.10 13.18 -1.11
CA GLY A 709 10.20 13.84 0.21
C GLY A 709 10.48 15.34 0.10
N ASP A 710 10.60 16.03 1.26
CA ASP A 710 10.97 17.45 1.38
C ASP A 710 12.43 17.61 1.91
N GLU A 711 13.27 16.58 1.74
CA GLU A 711 14.62 16.50 2.29
C GLU A 711 15.59 17.54 1.69
N GLU A 712 15.34 17.99 0.46
CA GLU A 712 16.10 19.08 -0.21
C GLU A 712 16.12 20.37 0.61
N ILE A 713 15.10 20.60 1.44
CA ILE A 713 14.99 21.75 2.35
C ILE A 713 16.16 21.81 3.33
N PHE A 714 16.65 20.66 3.81
CA PHE A 714 17.80 20.57 4.69
C PHE A 714 19.07 21.06 3.99
N TYR A 715 19.32 20.59 2.78
CA TYR A 715 20.54 20.92 2.02
C TYR A 715 20.53 22.37 1.55
N THR A 716 19.41 22.83 0.97
CA THR A 716 19.27 24.21 0.50
C THR A 716 19.41 25.22 1.63
N GLY A 717 18.82 24.96 2.81
CA GLY A 717 18.95 25.83 3.97
C GLY A 717 20.39 25.99 4.47
N ILE A 718 21.20 24.92 4.36
CA ILE A 718 22.63 24.98 4.72
C ILE A 718 23.44 25.71 3.65
N LEU A 719 23.24 25.40 2.35
CA LEU A 719 23.92 26.04 1.24
C LEU A 719 23.64 27.55 1.20
N ASP A 720 22.40 27.95 1.45
CA ASP A 720 22.00 29.35 1.62
C ASP A 720 22.76 30.04 2.77
N SER A 721 22.84 29.37 3.92
CA SER A 721 23.57 29.89 5.09
C SER A 721 25.09 30.01 4.84
N LEU A 722 25.60 29.18 3.91
CA LEU A 722 27.00 29.20 3.45
C LEU A 722 27.21 30.21 2.30
N ASN A 723 26.13 30.80 1.78
CA ASN A 723 26.12 31.72 0.64
C ASN A 723 26.76 31.08 -0.61
N VAL A 724 26.35 29.88 -0.94
CA VAL A 724 26.82 29.11 -2.08
C VAL A 724 25.74 29.16 -3.18
N LEU A 725 26.15 29.35 -4.44
CA LEU A 725 25.24 29.14 -5.58
C LEU A 725 25.12 27.67 -5.88
N TYR A 726 23.89 27.21 -6.02
CA TYR A 726 23.56 25.83 -6.40
C TYR A 726 22.40 25.79 -7.39
N GLU A 727 22.37 24.72 -8.14
CA GLU A 727 21.21 24.25 -8.92
C GLU A 727 20.59 23.09 -8.18
N ILE A 728 19.29 22.88 -8.33
CA ILE A 728 18.59 21.70 -7.80
C ILE A 728 17.91 20.96 -8.94
N VAL A 729 17.99 19.64 -8.91
CA VAL A 729 17.30 18.74 -9.85
C VAL A 729 16.57 17.69 -9.03
N ASP A 730 15.28 17.62 -9.22
CA ASP A 730 14.39 16.60 -8.68
C ASP A 730 14.30 15.46 -9.71
N MET A 731 14.70 14.26 -9.33
CA MET A 731 14.80 13.10 -10.23
C MET A 731 13.43 12.57 -10.63
N ASP A 732 12.43 12.70 -9.78
CA ASP A 732 11.05 12.29 -10.05
C ASP A 732 10.43 13.09 -11.20
N LYS A 733 10.86 14.35 -11.37
CA LYS A 733 10.36 15.26 -12.42
C LYS A 733 11.26 15.34 -13.64
N ALA A 734 12.56 15.13 -13.51
CA ALA A 734 13.55 15.50 -14.54
C ALA A 734 13.87 14.43 -15.59
N GLY A 735 13.52 13.17 -15.36
CA GLY A 735 13.86 12.07 -16.29
C GLY A 735 15.38 11.87 -16.52
N GLY A 736 16.20 12.24 -15.55
CA GLY A 736 17.65 12.06 -15.53
C GLY A 736 18.45 13.37 -15.54
N VAL A 737 19.61 13.35 -14.89
CA VAL A 737 20.47 14.52 -14.72
C VAL A 737 21.27 14.80 -15.98
N LYS A 738 21.21 16.03 -16.45
CA LYS A 738 21.94 16.50 -17.63
C LYS A 738 23.00 17.54 -17.22
N LYS A 739 24.12 17.58 -17.95
CA LYS A 739 25.15 18.63 -17.81
C LYS A 739 25.97 18.57 -16.50
N LEU A 740 26.19 17.38 -15.90
CA LEU A 740 27.01 17.20 -14.68
C LEU A 740 28.39 17.87 -14.77
N GLN A 741 28.98 17.95 -15.95
CA GLN A 741 30.33 18.49 -16.19
C GLN A 741 30.48 19.99 -15.92
N PHE A 742 29.41 20.73 -15.70
CA PHE A 742 29.47 22.17 -15.39
C PHE A 742 29.64 22.45 -13.89
N PHE A 743 29.44 21.45 -13.02
CA PHE A 743 29.50 21.63 -11.59
C PHE A 743 30.80 21.11 -10.97
N ASP A 744 31.34 21.84 -10.04
CA ASP A 744 32.52 21.45 -9.27
C ASP A 744 32.21 20.37 -8.23
N VAL A 745 30.99 20.36 -7.70
CA VAL A 745 30.51 19.47 -6.64
C VAL A 745 29.08 18.99 -6.94
N LEU A 746 28.88 17.70 -6.84
CA LEU A 746 27.57 17.07 -6.81
C LEU A 746 27.22 16.68 -5.37
N ILE A 747 26.02 17.01 -4.93
CA ILE A 747 25.42 16.52 -3.70
C ILE A 747 24.19 15.69 -4.12
N TRP A 748 24.26 14.38 -3.96
CA TRP A 748 23.21 13.45 -4.31
C TRP A 748 22.68 12.80 -3.03
N PHE A 749 21.40 12.91 -2.77
CA PHE A 749 20.77 12.28 -1.63
C PHE A 749 19.53 11.48 -2.06
N THR A 750 19.37 10.30 -1.45
CA THR A 750 18.31 9.33 -1.74
C THR A 750 17.36 9.14 -0.55
N GLY A 751 17.44 10.01 0.44
CA GLY A 751 16.56 9.98 1.59
C GLY A 751 16.54 8.62 2.28
N ARG A 752 15.36 8.03 2.41
CA ARG A 752 15.11 6.71 3.01
C ARG A 752 14.85 5.61 2.01
N GLU A 753 15.02 5.84 0.76
CA GLU A 753 14.80 4.82 -0.24
C GLU A 753 15.73 3.61 -0.05
N THR A 754 15.17 2.40 -0.13
CA THR A 754 15.89 1.13 0.07
C THR A 754 15.95 0.26 -1.18
N SER A 755 15.32 0.69 -2.27
CA SER A 755 15.29 0.00 -3.56
C SER A 755 15.17 1.01 -4.70
N ASN A 756 15.79 0.72 -5.83
CA ASN A 756 15.91 1.62 -6.99
C ASN A 756 16.55 2.98 -6.67
N THR A 757 17.37 3.04 -5.64
CA THR A 757 18.03 4.25 -5.13
C THR A 757 18.94 4.93 -6.14
N LEU A 758 19.44 4.19 -7.13
CA LEU A 758 20.34 4.72 -8.17
C LEU A 758 20.30 3.81 -9.40
N SER A 759 19.69 4.26 -10.47
CA SER A 759 19.60 3.47 -11.69
C SER A 759 20.99 3.19 -12.31
N SER A 760 21.09 2.17 -13.16
CA SER A 760 22.36 1.89 -13.86
C SER A 760 22.83 3.05 -14.75
N ALA A 761 21.89 3.83 -15.30
CA ALA A 761 22.20 5.01 -16.14
C ALA A 761 22.77 6.16 -15.29
N ASP A 762 22.30 6.33 -14.06
CA ASP A 762 22.82 7.32 -13.12
C ASP A 762 24.19 6.92 -12.62
N GLN A 763 24.40 5.64 -12.30
CA GLN A 763 25.73 5.10 -11.95
C GLN A 763 26.75 5.33 -13.07
N ASP A 764 26.39 5.10 -14.34
CA ASP A 764 27.25 5.36 -15.49
C ASP A 764 27.56 6.87 -15.65
N SER A 765 26.56 7.72 -15.43
CA SER A 765 26.70 9.18 -15.53
C SER A 765 27.61 9.73 -14.41
N LEU A 766 27.43 9.26 -13.18
CA LEU A 766 28.26 9.61 -12.03
C LEU A 766 29.70 9.12 -12.20
N ALA A 767 29.88 7.89 -12.70
CA ALA A 767 31.21 7.34 -13.01
C ALA A 767 31.95 8.22 -14.03
N ALA A 768 31.28 8.62 -15.11
CA ALA A 768 31.86 9.51 -16.12
C ALA A 768 32.24 10.90 -15.55
N TYR A 769 31.41 11.46 -14.66
CA TYR A 769 31.67 12.71 -13.97
C TYR A 769 32.91 12.60 -13.05
N LEU A 770 33.02 11.54 -12.28
CA LEU A 770 34.15 11.29 -11.38
C LEU A 770 35.44 11.02 -12.16
N ASP A 771 35.38 10.25 -13.26
CA ASP A 771 36.55 10.02 -14.15
C ASP A 771 37.06 11.33 -14.77
N ALA A 772 36.19 12.34 -14.92
CA ALA A 772 36.58 13.70 -15.35
C ALA A 772 37.18 14.54 -14.23
N GLY A 773 37.25 14.06 -12.99
CA GLY A 773 37.83 14.73 -11.82
C GLY A 773 36.82 15.47 -10.95
N GLY A 774 35.54 15.17 -11.06
CA GLY A 774 34.46 15.75 -10.25
C GLY A 774 34.52 15.37 -8.77
N ASN A 775 33.71 16.05 -7.95
CA ASN A 775 33.58 15.77 -6.52
C ASN A 775 32.15 15.37 -6.17
N LEU A 776 31.94 14.27 -5.45
CA LEU A 776 30.64 13.73 -5.11
C LEU A 776 30.46 13.58 -3.60
N LEU A 777 29.41 14.21 -3.05
CA LEU A 777 28.82 13.84 -1.78
C LEU A 777 27.58 12.98 -2.07
N MET A 778 27.59 11.75 -1.57
CA MET A 778 26.46 10.82 -1.64
C MET A 778 25.94 10.57 -0.22
N ALA A 779 24.62 10.63 -0.01
CA ALA A 779 24.01 10.35 1.28
C ALA A 779 22.66 9.64 1.12
N GLY A 780 22.42 8.60 1.90
CA GLY A 780 21.16 7.85 1.91
C GLY A 780 21.22 6.63 2.79
N SER A 781 20.09 6.22 3.32
CA SER A 781 19.92 4.98 4.06
C SER A 781 19.51 3.86 3.07
N GLY A 782 20.09 2.68 3.17
CA GLY A 782 19.72 1.55 2.30
C GLY A 782 20.40 1.48 0.93
N LEU A 783 21.18 2.51 0.53
CA LEU A 783 21.94 2.50 -0.73
C LEU A 783 22.86 1.29 -0.83
N GLY A 784 23.53 0.92 0.28
CA GLY A 784 24.39 -0.26 0.33
C GLY A 784 23.64 -1.57 0.17
N ASN A 785 22.43 -1.67 0.65
CA ASN A 785 21.58 -2.84 0.45
C ASN A 785 21.16 -2.99 -1.02
N ASP A 786 20.83 -1.90 -1.70
CA ASP A 786 20.37 -1.89 -3.09
C ASP A 786 21.50 -2.06 -4.10
N ILE A 787 22.51 -1.18 -4.07
CA ILE A 787 23.57 -1.15 -5.09
C ILE A 787 24.93 -1.65 -4.60
N GLY A 788 25.03 -2.15 -3.36
CA GLY A 788 26.33 -2.58 -2.75
C GLY A 788 27.08 -3.68 -3.51
N ALA A 789 26.42 -4.39 -4.42
CA ALA A 789 27.04 -5.39 -5.29
C ALA A 789 27.49 -4.84 -6.66
N THR A 790 27.29 -3.54 -6.94
CA THR A 790 27.60 -2.94 -8.23
C THR A 790 29.08 -2.51 -8.33
N ALA A 791 29.57 -2.41 -9.56
CA ALA A 791 30.92 -1.91 -9.81
C ALA A 791 31.05 -0.42 -9.43
N PHE A 792 29.99 0.36 -9.50
CA PHE A 792 29.99 1.76 -9.08
C PHE A 792 30.28 1.88 -7.58
N TYR A 793 29.58 1.09 -6.76
CA TYR A 793 29.73 1.11 -5.31
C TYR A 793 31.14 0.74 -4.85
N ASP A 794 31.73 -0.30 -5.45
CA ASP A 794 33.08 -0.75 -5.14
C ASP A 794 34.17 0.19 -5.69
N HIS A 795 34.07 0.63 -6.95
CA HIS A 795 35.17 1.34 -7.64
C HIS A 795 35.11 2.86 -7.49
N TYR A 796 33.95 3.47 -7.27
CA TYR A 796 33.80 4.94 -7.19
C TYR A 796 33.43 5.44 -5.79
N LEU A 797 32.58 4.71 -5.04
CA LEU A 797 32.35 5.03 -3.63
C LEU A 797 33.43 4.42 -2.71
N HIS A 798 34.25 3.50 -3.22
CA HIS A 798 35.34 2.84 -2.50
C HIS A 798 34.91 2.21 -1.17
N THR A 799 33.75 1.60 -1.18
CA THR A 799 33.05 1.15 0.02
C THR A 799 32.60 -0.30 -0.16
N VAL A 800 32.63 -1.06 0.91
CA VAL A 800 32.06 -2.39 1.01
C VAL A 800 30.89 -2.32 2.00
N TRP A 801 29.71 -2.73 1.58
CA TRP A 801 28.55 -2.82 2.45
C TRP A 801 28.69 -4.03 3.39
N ASN A 802 28.47 -3.83 4.69
CA ASN A 802 28.67 -4.83 5.73
C ASN A 802 27.42 -5.02 6.62
N GLY A 803 26.23 -4.83 6.03
CA GLY A 803 24.95 -4.93 6.72
C GLY A 803 24.46 -3.59 7.27
N GLU A 804 23.53 -3.64 8.18
CA GLU A 804 22.80 -2.49 8.69
C GLU A 804 23.01 -2.27 10.19
N THR A 805 22.72 -1.05 10.68
CA THR A 805 22.82 -0.70 12.10
C THR A 805 21.79 0.34 12.49
N SER A 806 21.33 0.30 13.73
CA SER A 806 20.43 1.31 14.33
C SER A 806 21.18 2.29 15.25
N SER A 807 22.50 2.43 15.09
CA SER A 807 23.31 3.31 15.95
C SER A 807 23.08 4.79 15.62
N THR A 808 22.72 5.60 16.60
CA THR A 808 22.45 7.04 16.47
C THR A 808 23.59 7.96 16.89
N LEU A 809 24.74 7.37 17.32
CA LEU A 809 25.91 8.13 17.76
C LEU A 809 27.11 7.81 16.86
N LEU A 810 27.71 8.86 16.32
CA LEU A 810 28.87 8.76 15.45
C LEU A 810 30.08 9.45 16.06
N GLN A 811 31.24 8.83 15.88
CA GLN A 811 32.53 9.39 16.25
C GLN A 811 33.36 9.67 15.00
N GLY A 812 33.69 10.91 14.77
CA GLY A 812 34.64 11.31 13.74
C GLY A 812 36.04 10.76 14.01
N VAL A 813 36.79 10.47 12.95
CA VAL A 813 38.16 10.00 13.04
C VAL A 813 39.09 11.14 13.40
N SER A 814 39.95 10.94 14.39
CA SER A 814 40.89 11.96 14.86
C SER A 814 41.91 12.33 13.76
N GLY A 815 42.01 13.59 13.45
CA GLY A 815 42.89 14.13 12.39
C GLY A 815 42.32 14.07 10.97
N ASP A 816 41.07 13.58 10.82
CA ASP A 816 40.38 13.65 9.56
C ASP A 816 40.00 15.09 9.20
N PRO A 817 40.13 15.53 7.93
CA PRO A 817 39.95 16.92 7.55
C PRO A 817 38.47 17.40 7.67
N ILE A 818 37.50 16.50 7.64
CA ILE A 818 36.07 16.79 7.69
C ILE A 818 35.54 16.60 9.11
N SER A 819 35.68 15.42 9.65
CA SER A 819 35.11 15.04 10.94
C SER A 819 35.88 15.59 12.14
N SER A 820 37.19 15.84 11.99
CA SER A 820 38.09 16.39 13.03
C SER A 820 37.99 15.67 14.39
N GLY A 821 37.53 14.43 14.41
CA GLY A 821 37.33 13.62 15.61
C GLY A 821 36.13 14.05 16.47
N GLN A 822 35.18 14.84 15.93
CA GLN A 822 34.01 15.32 16.65
C GLN A 822 32.93 14.25 16.75
N LEU A 823 32.11 14.36 17.79
CA LEU A 823 30.88 13.57 17.92
C LEU A 823 29.77 14.15 17.04
N MET A 824 28.95 13.27 16.46
CA MET A 824 27.75 13.63 15.76
C MET A 824 26.59 12.76 16.25
N VAL A 825 25.40 13.32 16.30
CA VAL A 825 24.17 12.64 16.72
C VAL A 825 23.20 12.69 15.56
N ILE A 826 22.66 11.53 15.21
CA ILE A 826 21.56 11.41 14.24
C ILE A 826 20.29 11.01 14.96
N LEU A 827 19.15 11.42 14.47
CA LEU A 827 17.85 10.98 14.98
C LEU A 827 17.67 9.49 14.66
N ASN A 828 16.91 8.80 15.51
CA ASN A 828 16.57 7.42 15.24
C ASN A 828 15.70 7.39 13.98
N GLN A 829 16.17 6.74 12.96
CA GLN A 829 15.41 6.41 11.77
C GLN A 829 14.79 5.04 12.06
N ASP A 830 13.52 4.86 11.80
CA ASP A 830 12.85 3.54 11.85
C ASP A 830 13.34 2.65 10.70
N GLY A 831 14.58 2.75 10.34
CA GLY A 831 15.28 2.07 9.27
C GLY A 831 16.72 1.85 9.62
N GLU A 832 17.29 0.94 8.95
CA GLU A 832 18.59 0.39 9.10
C GLU A 832 19.58 1.24 8.30
N GLN A 833 20.49 1.92 8.99
CA GLN A 833 21.54 2.68 8.34
C GLN A 833 22.61 1.72 7.84
N ASP A 834 23.22 1.99 6.69
CA ASP A 834 24.27 1.17 6.14
C ASP A 834 25.52 1.16 7.03
N GLN A 835 25.97 -0.01 7.43
CA GLN A 835 27.27 -0.22 8.04
C GLN A 835 28.30 -0.49 6.94
N LEU A 836 29.39 0.27 6.94
CA LEU A 836 30.35 0.33 5.87
C LEU A 836 31.72 -0.20 6.29
N ASP A 837 32.49 -0.71 5.32
CA ASP A 837 33.92 -0.90 5.44
C ASP A 837 34.61 -0.16 4.29
N ALA A 838 35.76 0.48 4.57
CA ALA A 838 36.53 1.17 3.55
C ALA A 838 37.25 0.14 2.65
N ALA A 839 37.22 0.32 1.34
CA ALA A 839 38.02 -0.46 0.43
C ALA A 839 39.54 -0.31 0.74
N GLU A 840 40.31 -1.38 0.49
CA GLU A 840 41.78 -1.36 0.71
C GLU A 840 42.55 -0.60 -0.39
N ASP A 841 42.08 0.61 -0.72
CA ASP A 841 42.63 1.44 -1.80
C ASP A 841 43.47 2.62 -1.26
N ALA A 842 44.49 2.99 -2.03
CA ALA A 842 45.25 4.19 -1.69
C ALA A 842 44.40 5.46 -1.85
N GLY A 843 44.20 6.24 -0.80
CA GLY A 843 43.38 7.43 -0.80
C GLY A 843 42.06 7.27 -0.08
N THR A 844 41.61 6.04 0.19
CA THR A 844 40.37 5.74 0.91
C THR A 844 40.60 5.79 2.43
N SER A 845 39.64 6.38 3.15
CA SER A 845 39.70 6.51 4.62
C SER A 845 38.29 6.60 5.21
N VAL A 846 38.12 6.03 6.38
CA VAL A 846 36.91 6.22 7.19
C VAL A 846 36.89 7.66 7.72
N CYS A 847 35.77 8.35 7.53
CA CYS A 847 35.52 9.68 8.05
C CYS A 847 34.79 9.65 9.40
N PHE A 848 33.71 8.88 9.50
CA PHE A 848 32.96 8.63 10.73
C PHE A 848 32.74 7.15 11.00
N ASN A 849 32.71 6.79 12.28
CA ASN A 849 32.29 5.47 12.74
C ASN A 849 31.03 5.56 13.59
N TYR A 850 30.13 4.60 13.47
CA TYR A 850 29.09 4.37 14.47
C TYR A 850 29.75 3.90 15.79
N ILE A 851 29.32 4.45 16.91
CA ILE A 851 29.85 4.04 18.20
C ILE A 851 29.34 2.63 18.54
N GLY A 852 30.27 1.67 18.51
CA GLY A 852 30.00 0.25 18.78
C GLY A 852 29.65 -0.59 17.53
N SER A 853 29.74 -0.01 16.35
CA SER A 853 29.50 -0.68 15.06
C SER A 853 30.61 -0.29 14.05
N GLY A 854 30.42 -0.52 12.75
CA GLY A 854 31.39 -0.23 11.68
C GLY A 854 31.47 1.24 11.27
N ALA A 855 31.98 1.50 10.07
CA ALA A 855 32.06 2.85 9.55
C ALA A 855 30.67 3.35 9.13
N ALA A 856 30.45 4.65 9.29
CA ALA A 856 29.26 5.38 8.91
C ALA A 856 29.45 6.27 7.69
N ALA A 857 30.71 6.69 7.44
CA ALA A 857 31.06 7.47 6.27
C ALA A 857 32.47 7.16 5.79
N ILE A 858 32.59 7.01 4.48
CA ILE A 858 33.85 6.72 3.76
C ILE A 858 34.14 7.88 2.83
N ARG A 859 35.39 8.33 2.82
CA ARG A 859 35.89 9.30 1.83
C ARG A 859 37.03 8.71 1.02
N HIS A 860 37.10 9.13 -0.23
CA HIS A 860 38.21 8.81 -1.14
C HIS A 860 38.77 10.08 -1.79
N GLU A 861 40.08 10.14 -1.97
CA GLU A 861 40.78 11.23 -2.64
C GLU A 861 41.90 10.66 -3.55
N SER A 862 41.70 10.82 -4.85
CA SER A 862 42.66 10.42 -5.88
C SER A 862 42.65 11.40 -7.05
N GLY A 863 42.25 10.99 -8.26
CA GLY A 863 41.97 11.85 -9.40
C GLY A 863 40.63 12.62 -9.27
N TYR A 864 39.76 12.17 -8.35
CA TYR A 864 38.49 12.77 -7.95
C TYR A 864 38.31 12.61 -6.46
N LYS A 865 37.23 13.17 -5.90
CA LYS A 865 36.90 13.00 -4.47
C LYS A 865 35.47 12.53 -4.31
N THR A 866 35.29 11.50 -3.48
CA THR A 866 33.97 11.03 -3.07
C THR A 866 33.86 11.01 -1.55
N LEU A 867 32.69 11.31 -1.04
CA LEU A 867 32.29 11.15 0.35
C LEU A 867 30.92 10.51 0.38
N TYR A 868 30.86 9.31 0.91
CA TYR A 868 29.62 8.58 1.06
C TYR A 868 29.24 8.42 2.52
N PHE A 869 28.01 8.80 2.86
CA PHE A 869 27.37 8.57 4.15
C PHE A 869 26.33 7.45 4.00
N GLY A 870 26.49 6.38 4.77
CA GLY A 870 25.54 5.26 4.83
C GLY A 870 24.28 5.57 5.64
N TYR A 871 23.84 6.83 5.68
CA TYR A 871 22.62 7.31 6.29
C TYR A 871 22.23 8.67 5.72
N SER A 872 21.00 9.03 5.86
CA SER A 872 20.42 10.30 5.36
C SER A 872 20.85 11.46 6.24
N LEU A 873 21.60 12.41 5.68
CA LEU A 873 22.25 13.52 6.42
C LEU A 873 21.26 14.47 7.07
N GLU A 874 20.06 14.62 6.56
CA GLU A 874 18.98 15.46 7.07
C GLU A 874 18.56 15.08 8.50
N TYR A 875 18.84 13.85 8.93
CA TYR A 875 18.60 13.39 10.32
C TYR A 875 19.72 13.78 11.31
N THR A 876 20.72 14.52 10.85
CA THR A 876 21.78 15.03 11.76
C THR A 876 21.22 16.11 12.69
N ARG A 877 21.36 15.91 14.02
CA ARG A 877 20.88 16.89 15.02
C ARG A 877 21.73 18.15 15.07
N SER A 878 21.06 19.29 15.19
CA SER A 878 21.67 20.62 15.27
C SER A 878 21.65 21.25 16.68
N ASP A 879 20.96 20.65 17.65
CA ASP A 879 20.67 21.23 18.96
C ASP A 879 21.82 21.11 19.99
N ASN A 880 22.90 20.41 19.68
CA ASN A 880 24.06 20.28 20.54
C ASN A 880 25.26 21.08 20.01
N PRO A 881 25.57 22.26 20.56
CA PRO A 881 26.65 23.11 20.08
C PRO A 881 28.06 22.52 20.28
N SER A 882 28.19 21.46 21.08
CA SER A 882 29.46 20.75 21.30
C SER A 882 29.65 19.54 20.33
N ALA A 883 28.65 19.24 19.51
CA ALA A 883 28.71 18.22 18.47
C ALA A 883 28.96 18.83 17.09
N MET A 884 29.23 17.96 16.10
CA MET A 884 29.24 18.35 14.70
C MET A 884 27.81 18.73 14.30
N THR A 885 27.61 19.97 13.85
CA THR A 885 26.32 20.42 13.33
C THR A 885 26.29 20.28 11.81
N PRO A 886 25.07 20.16 11.18
CA PRO A 886 24.95 20.09 9.73
C PRO A 886 25.72 21.20 8.99
N TYR A 887 25.64 22.43 9.46
CA TYR A 887 26.36 23.57 8.91
C TYR A 887 27.89 23.37 8.93
N LYS A 888 28.45 22.95 10.07
CA LYS A 888 29.90 22.71 10.21
C LYS A 888 30.33 21.52 9.33
N LEU A 889 29.50 20.49 9.26
CA LEU A 889 29.76 19.33 8.44
C LEU A 889 29.84 19.71 6.97
N MET A 890 28.80 20.36 6.43
CA MET A 890 28.76 20.77 5.03
C MET A 890 29.88 21.76 4.69
N SER A 891 30.15 22.75 5.57
CA SER A 891 31.28 23.65 5.40
C SER A 891 32.61 22.92 5.35
N GLY A 892 32.80 21.87 6.17
CA GLY A 892 33.99 21.01 6.16
C GLY A 892 34.11 20.21 4.87
N ILE A 893 33.00 19.67 4.37
CA ILE A 893 32.93 18.90 3.13
C ILE A 893 33.28 19.78 1.94
N LEU A 894 32.63 20.92 1.78
CA LEU A 894 32.87 21.86 0.67
C LEU A 894 34.33 22.35 0.68
N ASN A 895 34.89 22.66 1.87
CA ASN A 895 36.30 23.03 2.00
C ASN A 895 37.25 21.88 1.60
N TRP A 896 36.92 20.62 1.95
CA TRP A 896 37.72 19.47 1.56
C TRP A 896 37.67 19.20 0.06
N PHE A 897 36.54 19.43 -0.60
CA PHE A 897 36.42 19.32 -2.05
C PHE A 897 37.28 20.34 -2.82
N GLY A 898 37.66 21.44 -2.23
CA GLY A 898 38.56 22.44 -2.87
C GLY A 898 38.22 23.88 -2.52
N GLY A 899 37.19 24.06 -1.68
CA GLY A 899 36.69 25.37 -1.28
C GLY A 899 35.78 25.91 -2.38
N VAL A 900 34.50 25.61 -2.30
CA VAL A 900 33.51 26.40 -3.04
C VAL A 900 33.60 27.84 -2.57
N THR A 901 33.86 28.76 -3.49
CA THR A 901 33.99 30.17 -3.13
C THR A 901 32.62 30.69 -2.73
N PRO A 902 32.40 31.16 -1.49
CA PRO A 902 31.16 31.86 -1.16
C PRO A 902 31.02 33.05 -2.10
N VAL A 903 29.88 33.15 -2.77
CA VAL A 903 29.58 34.28 -3.63
C VAL A 903 29.57 35.54 -2.76
N ALA A 904 30.06 36.64 -3.29
CA ALA A 904 29.90 37.92 -2.65
C ALA A 904 28.40 38.13 -2.44
N SER A 905 27.93 38.28 -1.20
CA SER A 905 26.57 38.72 -0.94
C SER A 905 26.37 39.96 -1.80
N GLY A 906 25.56 39.86 -2.84
CA GLY A 906 25.14 40.99 -3.67
C GLY A 906 24.58 41.98 -2.67
N GLY A 907 25.35 43.08 -2.47
CA GLY A 907 25.19 44.04 -1.43
C GLY A 907 24.04 43.84 -0.45
N GLU A 908 24.26 43.07 0.61
CA GLU A 908 23.62 43.55 1.81
C GLU A 908 24.18 44.93 2.04
N PRO A 909 23.34 46.02 2.13
CA PRO A 909 23.77 47.26 2.64
C PRO A 909 24.41 46.93 3.98
N ALA A 910 25.65 47.34 4.23
CA ALA A 910 26.44 47.03 5.41
C ALA A 910 25.53 46.98 6.63
N ALA A 911 25.26 45.82 7.15
CA ALA A 911 24.22 45.40 8.05
C ALA A 911 23.55 46.53 8.81
N GLY A 912 22.64 47.22 8.22
CA GLY A 912 21.59 47.93 8.92
C GLY A 912 20.71 46.84 9.49
N LEU A 913 20.75 46.66 10.82
CA LEU A 913 19.76 45.87 11.53
C LEU A 913 18.38 46.19 10.96
N PRO A 914 17.50 45.22 10.73
CA PRO A 914 16.15 45.46 10.21
C PRO A 914 15.54 46.65 10.92
N GLU A 915 14.97 47.61 10.22
CA GLU A 915 14.46 48.84 10.83
C GLU A 915 13.24 48.59 11.72
N ARG A 916 12.56 47.45 11.53
CA ARG A 916 11.33 47.06 12.24
C ARG A 916 11.24 45.57 12.45
N PHE A 917 10.34 45.15 13.37
CA PHE A 917 9.97 43.78 13.57
C PHE A 917 9.03 43.34 12.44
N GLU A 918 9.41 42.31 11.69
CA GLU A 918 8.63 41.72 10.58
C GLU A 918 8.40 40.25 10.81
N LEU A 919 7.30 39.73 10.28
CA LEU A 919 6.95 38.31 10.14
C LEU A 919 6.56 38.11 8.68
N ASP A 920 7.37 37.40 7.95
CA ASP A 920 7.15 37.11 6.55
C ASP A 920 6.03 36.05 6.42
N GLN A 921 5.37 35.94 5.25
CA GLN A 921 4.45 34.87 4.95
C GLN A 921 5.23 33.56 4.99
N ASN A 922 4.64 32.52 5.54
CA ASN A 922 5.25 31.19 5.50
C ASN A 922 5.39 30.69 4.06
N TYR A 923 6.41 29.91 3.80
CA TYR A 923 6.65 29.34 2.49
C TYR A 923 7.12 27.88 2.63
N PRO A 924 6.51 26.94 1.85
CA PRO A 924 5.35 27.14 0.99
C PRO A 924 4.09 27.53 1.78
N ASN A 925 3.08 28.09 1.10
CA ASN A 925 1.74 28.34 1.63
C ASN A 925 0.73 28.49 0.46
N PRO A 926 -0.13 27.49 0.22
CA PRO A 926 -0.37 26.28 1.03
C PRO A 926 0.87 25.41 1.19
N PHE A 927 0.89 24.57 2.23
CA PHE A 927 2.00 23.67 2.47
C PHE A 927 1.49 22.26 2.84
N ASN A 928 2.22 21.25 2.40
CA ASN A 928 2.04 19.88 2.78
C ASN A 928 3.18 19.49 3.73
N ALA A 929 2.87 18.78 4.78
CA ALA A 929 3.73 18.37 5.88
C ALA A 929 4.48 19.51 6.59
N SER A 930 5.25 20.37 5.92
CA SER A 930 6.07 21.39 6.60
C SER A 930 6.11 22.74 5.89
N THR A 931 6.40 23.82 6.65
CA THR A 931 6.53 25.17 6.10
C THR A 931 7.56 26.01 6.88
N ARG A 932 8.26 26.89 6.19
CA ARG A 932 9.21 27.83 6.78
C ARG A 932 8.51 29.11 7.19
N ILE A 933 8.82 29.60 8.37
CA ILE A 933 8.31 30.88 8.90
C ILE A 933 9.50 31.78 9.21
N ALA A 934 9.65 32.81 8.42
CA ALA A 934 10.74 33.78 8.59
C ALA A 934 10.29 35.03 9.36
N PHE A 935 11.17 35.55 10.22
CA PHE A 935 10.93 36.81 10.90
C PHE A 935 12.23 37.63 11.05
N ARG A 936 12.09 38.95 11.18
CA ARG A 936 13.20 39.87 11.27
C ARG A 936 13.12 40.69 12.54
N LEU A 937 14.27 40.90 13.23
CA LEU A 937 14.37 41.62 14.47
C LEU A 937 15.36 42.80 14.33
N PRO A 938 14.94 44.07 14.62
CA PRO A 938 15.84 45.22 14.56
C PRO A 938 16.86 45.24 15.71
N GLN A 939 16.63 44.48 16.76
CA GLN A 939 17.48 44.38 17.96
C GLN A 939 17.19 43.05 18.65
N ALA A 940 18.15 42.57 19.45
CA ALA A 940 17.95 41.38 20.25
C ALA A 940 16.68 41.48 21.12
N ALA A 941 15.82 40.47 21.08
CA ALA A 941 14.54 40.49 21.76
C ALA A 941 14.10 39.06 22.15
N PRO A 942 13.33 38.95 23.25
CA PRO A 942 12.58 37.73 23.48
C PRO A 942 11.51 37.57 22.39
N VAL A 943 11.47 36.40 21.77
CA VAL A 943 10.52 36.04 20.71
C VAL A 943 9.67 34.89 21.18
N GLU A 944 8.39 35.05 21.01
CA GLU A 944 7.38 33.98 21.15
C GLU A 944 6.71 33.82 19.78
N LEU A 945 6.94 32.65 19.13
CA LEU A 945 6.34 32.28 17.87
C LEU A 945 5.42 31.08 18.10
N GLN A 946 4.15 31.29 17.86
CA GLN A 946 3.12 30.29 18.19
C GLN A 946 2.14 30.07 17.03
N ILE A 947 1.69 28.82 16.88
CA ILE A 947 0.69 28.42 15.89
C ILE A 947 -0.67 28.24 16.59
N PHE A 948 -1.74 28.69 15.96
CA PHE A 948 -3.11 28.60 16.43
C PHE A 948 -4.01 28.04 15.33
N ASN A 949 -5.01 27.24 15.70
CA ASN A 949 -6.07 26.82 14.79
C ASN A 949 -7.16 27.93 14.63
N VAL A 950 -8.13 27.69 13.76
CA VAL A 950 -9.24 28.66 13.49
C VAL A 950 -10.11 28.94 14.72
N ALA A 951 -10.15 28.06 15.71
CA ALA A 951 -10.85 28.29 16.98
C ALA A 951 -10.06 29.14 17.98
N GLY A 952 -8.84 29.57 17.61
CA GLY A 952 -7.94 30.34 18.45
C GLY A 952 -7.24 29.54 19.54
N GLN A 953 -7.28 28.21 19.45
CA GLN A 953 -6.55 27.31 20.36
C GLN A 953 -5.10 27.24 19.89
N GLN A 954 -4.16 27.32 20.84
CA GLN A 954 -2.75 27.14 20.56
C GLN A 954 -2.48 25.67 20.20
N VAL A 955 -1.79 25.48 19.11
CA VAL A 955 -1.43 24.16 18.54
C VAL A 955 0.04 23.85 18.84
N ARG A 956 0.94 24.79 18.51
CA ARG A 956 2.38 24.61 18.65
C ARG A 956 3.08 25.89 19.11
N THR A 957 4.12 25.75 19.93
CA THR A 957 5.09 26.81 20.20
C THR A 957 6.39 26.51 19.47
N LEU A 958 6.70 27.27 18.42
CA LEU A 958 7.93 27.11 17.63
C LEU A 958 9.14 27.81 18.26
N ALA A 959 8.92 28.92 18.95
CA ALA A 959 9.97 29.65 19.68
C ALA A 959 9.41 30.32 20.94
N ASN A 960 10.20 30.28 22.02
CA ASN A 960 9.97 31.04 23.24
C ASN A 960 11.31 31.32 23.92
N GLU A 961 12.16 32.11 23.23
CA GLU A 961 13.54 32.39 23.67
C GLU A 961 14.05 33.73 23.15
N ASN A 962 15.28 34.11 23.51
CA ASN A 962 15.90 35.35 23.05
C ASN A 962 16.64 35.11 21.72
N TYR A 963 16.25 35.87 20.71
CA TYR A 963 16.91 35.94 19.41
C TYR A 963 17.74 37.20 19.27
N GLN A 964 18.86 37.09 18.55
CA GLN A 964 19.71 38.27 18.22
C GLN A 964 19.01 39.14 17.17
N ALA A 965 19.51 40.36 16.94
CA ALA A 965 19.07 41.17 15.81
C ALA A 965 19.44 40.49 14.49
N GLY A 966 18.54 40.51 13.49
CA GLY A 966 18.72 39.90 12.19
C GLY A 966 17.48 39.12 11.70
N ARG A 967 17.64 38.37 10.63
CA ARG A 967 16.63 37.49 10.06
C ARG A 967 16.75 36.07 10.68
N HIS A 968 15.63 35.50 11.02
CA HIS A 968 15.52 34.12 11.57
C HIS A 968 14.47 33.34 10.81
N VAL A 969 14.69 32.04 10.64
CA VAL A 969 13.76 31.11 9.97
C VAL A 969 13.53 29.93 10.88
N LEU A 970 12.28 29.55 11.08
CA LEU A 970 11.89 28.38 11.83
C LEU A 970 10.96 27.50 10.96
N LEU A 971 11.07 26.19 11.13
CA LEU A 971 10.24 25.22 10.44
C LEU A 971 9.06 24.82 11.33
N TRP A 972 7.87 24.72 10.75
CA TRP A 972 6.74 24.03 11.36
C TRP A 972 6.43 22.79 10.54
N ASP A 973 6.50 21.65 11.20
CA ASP A 973 6.31 20.30 10.68
C ASP A 973 4.85 19.79 10.73
N GLY A 974 3.89 20.69 10.91
CA GLY A 974 2.48 20.36 11.02
C GLY A 974 2.10 19.49 12.22
N HIS A 975 2.91 19.45 13.28
CA HIS A 975 2.60 18.76 14.54
C HIS A 975 2.29 19.73 15.67
N ASP A 976 1.51 19.27 16.64
CA ASP A 976 1.21 20.02 17.86
C ASP A 976 2.35 19.92 18.90
N ASP A 977 2.18 20.58 20.06
CA ASP A 977 3.15 20.51 21.17
C ASP A 977 3.30 19.10 21.79
N HIS A 978 2.43 18.13 21.45
CA HIS A 978 2.48 16.74 21.91
C HIS A 978 3.11 15.81 20.86
N GLY A 979 3.51 16.35 19.70
CA GLY A 979 4.01 15.57 18.57
C GLY A 979 2.92 14.84 17.81
N GLN A 980 1.65 15.21 17.98
CA GLN A 980 0.55 14.67 17.20
C GLN A 980 0.33 15.52 15.95
N GLN A 981 0.10 14.85 14.84
CA GLN A 981 -0.17 15.44 13.55
C GLN A 981 -1.47 16.24 13.59
N VAL A 982 -1.48 17.48 13.07
CA VAL A 982 -2.69 18.30 13.06
C VAL A 982 -3.44 18.14 11.72
N ALA A 983 -4.75 18.34 11.70
CA ALA A 983 -5.59 18.18 10.52
C ALA A 983 -5.31 19.27 9.46
N SER A 984 -5.58 18.94 8.18
CA SER A 984 -5.62 19.94 7.11
C SER A 984 -6.54 21.10 7.47
N GLY A 985 -6.16 22.31 7.09
CA GLY A 985 -6.96 23.48 7.38
C GLY A 985 -6.16 24.77 7.60
N ILE A 986 -6.88 25.83 7.95
CA ILE A 986 -6.31 27.15 8.18
C ILE A 986 -5.71 27.25 9.58
N TYR A 987 -4.47 27.71 9.66
CA TYR A 987 -3.74 28.01 10.87
C TYR A 987 -3.26 29.45 10.88
N PHE A 988 -2.93 29.98 12.05
CA PHE A 988 -2.38 31.32 12.21
C PHE A 988 -1.07 31.23 12.96
N CYS A 989 0.01 31.70 12.34
CA CYS A 989 1.26 31.90 13.03
C CYS A 989 1.30 33.31 13.64
N ARG A 990 1.63 33.40 14.91
CA ARG A 990 1.72 34.65 15.66
C ARG A 990 3.12 34.82 16.21
N LEU A 991 3.75 35.88 15.76
CA LEU A 991 4.99 36.40 16.33
C LEU A 991 4.68 37.44 17.41
N ARG A 992 5.28 37.29 18.59
CA ARG A 992 5.36 38.32 19.62
C ARG A 992 6.81 38.57 19.97
N ALA A 993 7.24 39.82 19.76
CA ALA A 993 8.59 40.28 20.12
C ALA A 993 8.49 41.66 20.78
N LYS A 994 8.84 41.75 22.05
CA LYS A 994 8.62 42.96 22.90
C LYS A 994 7.14 43.42 22.83
N ASP A 995 6.88 44.63 22.36
CA ASP A 995 5.54 45.24 22.24
C ASP A 995 4.90 44.99 20.87
N VAL A 996 5.61 44.34 19.95
CA VAL A 996 5.14 44.08 18.59
C VAL A 996 4.47 42.73 18.52
N ARG A 997 3.32 42.69 17.84
CA ARG A 997 2.61 41.45 17.44
C ARG A 997 2.39 41.48 15.96
N ARG A 998 2.66 40.33 15.30
CA ARG A 998 2.37 40.06 13.89
C ARG A 998 1.68 38.72 13.79
N SER A 999 0.82 38.55 12.81
CA SER A 999 0.19 37.28 12.52
C SER A 999 0.08 37.10 11.01
N ILE A 1000 0.33 35.86 10.55
CA ILE A 1000 0.11 35.44 9.18
C ILE A 1000 -0.88 34.27 9.17
N LYS A 1001 -1.60 34.11 8.05
CA LYS A 1001 -2.48 32.99 7.79
C LYS A 1001 -1.68 31.94 7.03
N MET A 1002 -1.81 30.69 7.41
CA MET A 1002 -1.17 29.54 6.80
C MET A 1002 -2.23 28.52 6.44
N LEU A 1003 -2.10 27.86 5.30
CA LEU A 1003 -2.99 26.79 4.87
C LEU A 1003 -2.18 25.49 4.80
N LEU A 1004 -2.52 24.55 5.65
CA LEU A 1004 -1.99 23.19 5.64
C LEU A 1004 -2.93 22.32 4.79
N LEU A 1005 -2.40 21.72 3.76
CA LEU A 1005 -3.06 20.71 2.92
C LEU A 1005 -2.32 19.38 3.15
N ARG A 1006 -3.05 18.32 3.38
CA ARG A 1006 -2.49 16.97 3.54
C ARG A 1006 -3.33 16.00 2.77
#